data_f8ded0c07ce36f5ec31793180ce2d9a5
#
_entry.id   f8ded0c07ce36f5ec31793180ce2d9a5
#
_cell.length_a   1.000
_cell.length_b   1.000
_cell.length_c   1.000
_cell.angle_alpha   90.00
_cell.angle_beta   90.00
_cell.angle_gamma   90.00
#
_symmetry.space_group_name_H-M   'P 1'
#
loop_
_entity.id
_entity.type
_entity.pdbx_description
1 polymer ?
#
loop_
_entity_poly.entity_id
_entity_poly.type
_entity_poly.pdbx_seq_one_letter_code
_entity_poly.pdbx_strand_id
1 'polypeptide(L)'
;MNISLISGIKLNLLVGAAAGCLIMPGTAFAQAAPADGDDLRDIAVITVIARKATETLQEVPVTVTAITGETLDTFGVNQIADVTSRIPTLNVQVGGSGSGGSIALRGVGSSAISASFESAVAFDIDGIIVSSMRLVQAGFFDVKQIDVLKGPQSLYFGKSASAGVFALRSADPTSSWEIGGKASYEFEERGYVAGGYISGPLSDTLGVRLAAQYNDVERYNEIQPGIPALIRNRGLKDFVGRFTLAWEPSAQFKANLKLNYITNRNDGAIAFQDIHCGFNGRADEVVLLGGAIAIPSGANCNNDDKYFAVSDPSATQTTRFPDGSAGVGRYPGHPFGRTNIMLGRLNMDLDVTDALTLSSVTGLLDFDSIDFDSYSSVGQGLAFNPNGVPVAAIAPRLAAVNTLGSPQGVGSSDPRNMTKQFSQEVRLASDFDGMFNFMIGAFYENRKIDFNTSQQGVNISIIALDPFTGNSYDWYKKHRTKTDTYSVFGSTTIDLSEKLELTAGLRWTKENKVNTITVPYVHFFLSSGPAFIDSGFFSGPIPFNDSNLSPEVSLKYKVSDDINLYAAFKTGFKSGGIDNSALPSSNLLGLDNPATRDAVAAGLIFKSETAKGGEVGAKMQFADRALTLNSSLFYYVFKNLQLQNFNATTIQFVTFNASELTSKGADIDFRWRTPIEGLNFSGGLAFTDAKFSKDLLITRNPDGEYFPDDPRLPGNICAPQAPLIPCRPGLVIPTENLRGRSASRAPKFAGNIAFDWTASISDSLAFGLSGNMAYSSSYWTANNSNFTIQNRPFGDFKQNGYVTFDGSISIGDPDKKWKLALVGVNLTNEIYALTGGARPFLAPAGGYGTPGSPTFVPRGDDLNLNYNRGRQVFVEASFKF
;
A
#
# COMPACT_ATOMS: atom_id res chain seq x y z
N MET A 1 3.83 -18.02 -27.68
CA MET A 1 2.87 -18.09 -28.79
C MET A 1 1.48 -17.91 -28.22
N ASN A 2 0.76 -16.92 -28.68
CA ASN A 2 -0.64 -16.57 -28.35
C ASN A 2 -0.96 -15.89 -27.00
N ILE A 3 -0.49 -14.65 -26.84
CA ILE A 3 -1.07 -13.69 -25.87
C ILE A 3 -1.58 -12.41 -26.57
N SER A 4 -1.22 -12.19 -27.84
CA SER A 4 -1.62 -10.98 -28.57
C SER A 4 -3.06 -10.98 -29.11
N LEU A 5 -3.73 -12.12 -29.17
CA LEU A 5 -5.11 -12.21 -29.66
C LEU A 5 -6.17 -11.90 -28.61
N ILE A 6 -5.84 -12.02 -27.33
CA ILE A 6 -6.80 -11.77 -26.24
C ILE A 6 -6.94 -10.27 -25.91
N SER A 7 -5.89 -9.47 -26.15
CA SER A 7 -5.96 -8.02 -25.92
C SER A 7 -6.83 -7.27 -26.95
N GLY A 8 -6.91 -7.75 -28.16
CA GLY A 8 -7.75 -7.16 -29.22
C GLY A 8 -9.25 -7.42 -29.08
N ILE A 9 -9.61 -8.56 -28.49
CA ILE A 9 -11.03 -8.93 -28.27
C ILE A 9 -11.61 -8.22 -27.06
N LYS A 10 -10.79 -7.88 -26.08
CA LYS A 10 -11.22 -7.23 -24.82
C LYS A 10 -11.72 -5.79 -25.02
N LEU A 11 -11.17 -5.05 -25.99
CA LEU A 11 -11.57 -3.66 -26.22
C LEU A 11 -12.82 -3.54 -27.10
N ASN A 12 -12.98 -4.46 -28.06
CA ASN A 12 -14.12 -4.43 -29.00
C ASN A 12 -15.45 -4.88 -28.37
N LEU A 13 -15.43 -5.69 -27.32
CA LEU A 13 -16.65 -6.10 -26.61
C LEU A 13 -17.20 -4.99 -25.69
N LEU A 14 -16.34 -4.16 -25.11
CA LEU A 14 -16.77 -3.03 -24.27
C LEU A 14 -17.31 -1.85 -25.12
N VAL A 15 -16.73 -1.60 -26.27
CA VAL A 15 -17.19 -0.54 -27.19
C VAL A 15 -18.47 -0.97 -27.91
N GLY A 16 -18.63 -2.25 -28.23
CA GLY A 16 -19.84 -2.79 -28.85
C GLY A 16 -21.08 -2.77 -27.94
N ALA A 17 -20.89 -2.99 -26.63
CA ALA A 17 -21.98 -2.94 -25.66
C ALA A 17 -22.47 -1.49 -25.38
N ALA A 18 -21.58 -0.53 -25.41
CA ALA A 18 -21.93 0.89 -25.22
C ALA A 18 -22.66 1.51 -26.43
N ALA A 19 -22.39 1.05 -27.64
CA ALA A 19 -23.04 1.54 -28.86
C ALA A 19 -24.42 0.92 -29.13
N GLY A 20 -24.73 -0.24 -28.57
CA GLY A 20 -26.01 -0.95 -28.76
C GLY A 20 -27.16 -0.43 -27.90
N CYS A 21 -26.88 0.35 -26.85
CA CYS A 21 -27.93 0.86 -25.94
C CYS A 21 -28.51 2.23 -26.32
N LEU A 22 -28.09 2.84 -27.44
CA LEU A 22 -28.47 4.20 -27.80
C LEU A 22 -29.65 4.29 -28.79
N ILE A 23 -30.29 3.18 -29.17
CA ILE A 23 -31.42 3.23 -30.10
C ILE A 23 -32.58 2.37 -29.59
N MET A 24 -33.44 2.90 -28.75
CA MET A 24 -34.85 2.52 -28.65
C MET A 24 -35.68 3.72 -28.14
N PRO A 25 -36.64 4.23 -28.91
CA PRO A 25 -37.68 5.11 -28.40
C PRO A 25 -38.91 4.27 -28.04
N GLY A 26 -39.28 4.27 -26.78
CA GLY A 26 -40.51 3.63 -26.34
C GLY A 26 -41.04 4.30 -25.06
N THR A 27 -41.98 5.16 -25.23
CA THR A 27 -42.74 5.82 -24.14
C THR A 27 -43.63 4.83 -23.41
N ALA A 28 -43.41 4.68 -22.13
CA ALA A 28 -44.40 4.17 -21.20
C ALA A 28 -44.39 5.01 -19.93
N PHE A 29 -45.43 5.79 -19.71
CA PHE A 29 -45.67 6.49 -18.45
C PHE A 29 -46.10 5.46 -17.41
N ALA A 30 -45.26 5.18 -16.44
CA ALA A 30 -45.70 4.50 -15.23
C ALA A 30 -45.98 5.55 -14.15
N GLN A 31 -47.15 5.47 -13.59
CA GLN A 31 -47.69 6.35 -12.57
C GLN A 31 -46.89 6.14 -11.26
N ALA A 32 -46.30 7.19 -10.76
CA ALA A 32 -45.56 7.16 -9.48
C ALA A 32 -46.55 6.84 -8.34
N ALA A 33 -46.20 5.85 -7.53
CA ALA A 33 -46.80 5.72 -6.19
C ALA A 33 -46.37 6.90 -5.33
N PRO A 34 -47.22 7.36 -4.41
CA PRO A 34 -46.87 8.50 -3.54
C PRO A 34 -45.67 8.10 -2.67
N ALA A 35 -44.64 8.91 -2.70
CA ALA A 35 -43.52 8.84 -1.77
C ALA A 35 -44.11 9.18 -0.37
N ASP A 36 -44.01 8.23 0.56
CA ASP A 36 -44.15 8.51 1.98
C ASP A 36 -43.15 9.59 2.36
N GLY A 37 -43.62 10.61 2.99
CA GLY A 37 -42.84 11.77 3.40
C GLY A 37 -41.68 11.33 4.28
N ASP A 38 -40.52 11.42 3.71
CA ASP A 38 -39.26 11.17 4.39
C ASP A 38 -39.11 12.20 5.52
N ASP A 39 -39.32 11.74 6.74
CA ASP A 39 -39.06 12.54 7.92
C ASP A 39 -37.54 12.78 7.97
N LEU A 40 -37.09 13.99 7.62
CA LEU A 40 -35.69 14.44 7.60
C LEU A 40 -34.91 14.22 8.93
N ARG A 41 -35.50 13.45 9.84
CA ARG A 41 -34.97 13.14 11.17
C ARG A 41 -34.21 11.83 11.27
N ASP A 42 -34.25 10.95 10.27
CA ASP A 42 -33.50 9.72 10.33
C ASP A 42 -32.02 9.94 9.83
N ILE A 43 -31.09 9.80 10.79
CA ILE A 43 -29.67 9.60 10.42
C ILE A 43 -29.63 8.30 9.63
N ALA A 44 -29.16 8.37 8.38
CA ALA A 44 -28.92 7.16 7.60
C ALA A 44 -28.12 6.17 8.47
N VAL A 45 -28.73 5.06 8.82
CA VAL A 45 -28.12 4.02 9.65
C VAL A 45 -26.93 3.46 8.88
N ILE A 46 -25.71 3.75 9.36
CA ILE A 46 -24.51 3.24 8.73
C ILE A 46 -24.36 1.76 9.09
N THR A 47 -24.42 0.93 8.08
CA THR A 47 -24.15 -0.50 8.21
C THR A 47 -22.72 -0.81 7.80
N VAL A 48 -22.11 -1.78 8.45
CA VAL A 48 -20.76 -2.27 8.19
C VAL A 48 -20.76 -3.79 8.03
N ILE A 49 -19.79 -4.33 7.31
CA ILE A 49 -19.61 -5.78 7.19
C ILE A 49 -18.39 -6.19 8.02
N ALA A 50 -18.59 -6.33 9.31
CA ALA A 50 -17.50 -6.61 10.24
C ALA A 50 -17.34 -8.09 10.57
N ARG A 51 -18.44 -8.79 10.85
CA ARG A 51 -18.47 -10.22 11.23
C ARG A 51 -18.98 -11.12 10.09
N LYS A 52 -18.76 -10.72 8.82
CA LYS A 52 -19.34 -11.36 7.62
C LYS A 52 -20.88 -11.27 7.56
N ALA A 53 -21.45 -10.42 8.38
CA ALA A 53 -22.85 -10.03 8.41
C ALA A 53 -22.97 -8.53 8.26
N THR A 54 -24.09 -8.06 7.73
CA THR A 54 -24.42 -6.63 7.69
C THR A 54 -24.99 -6.24 9.05
N GLU A 55 -24.27 -5.39 9.77
CA GLU A 55 -24.62 -4.92 11.10
C GLU A 55 -24.62 -3.41 11.13
N THR A 56 -25.37 -2.80 12.05
CA THR A 56 -25.25 -1.35 12.23
C THR A 56 -23.92 -1.01 12.91
N LEU A 57 -23.35 0.13 12.55
CA LEU A 57 -22.10 0.61 13.17
C LEU A 57 -22.21 0.65 14.71
N GLN A 58 -23.41 0.86 15.26
CA GLN A 58 -23.65 0.96 16.69
C GLN A 58 -23.75 -0.40 17.39
N GLU A 59 -24.04 -1.46 16.68
CA GLU A 59 -24.22 -2.80 17.26
C GLU A 59 -22.96 -3.67 17.21
N VAL A 60 -22.09 -3.41 16.23
CA VAL A 60 -20.91 -4.25 16.05
C VAL A 60 -19.89 -4.07 17.19
N PRO A 61 -19.46 -5.16 17.89
CA PRO A 61 -18.54 -5.08 19.03
C PRO A 61 -17.06 -4.98 18.59
N VAL A 62 -16.76 -4.01 17.74
CA VAL A 62 -15.39 -3.74 17.23
C VAL A 62 -15.24 -2.26 16.90
N THR A 63 -14.03 -1.75 17.03
CA THR A 63 -13.71 -0.39 16.58
C THR A 63 -13.70 -0.33 15.06
N VAL A 64 -14.66 0.35 14.46
CA VAL A 64 -14.78 0.56 13.01
C VAL A 64 -14.95 2.04 12.72
N THR A 65 -14.23 2.54 11.71
CA THR A 65 -14.51 3.84 11.11
C THR A 65 -15.06 3.61 9.71
N ALA A 66 -16.27 4.09 9.44
CA ALA A 66 -16.92 3.98 8.14
C ALA A 66 -17.02 5.34 7.45
N ILE A 67 -16.66 5.40 6.17
CA ILE A 67 -16.72 6.60 5.33
C ILE A 67 -17.58 6.27 4.11
N THR A 68 -18.69 6.99 3.94
CA THR A 68 -19.59 6.80 2.81
C THR A 68 -19.03 7.42 1.53
N GLY A 69 -19.50 6.95 0.35
CA GLY A 69 -19.15 7.52 -0.94
C GLY A 69 -19.49 9.01 -1.03
N GLU A 70 -20.62 9.44 -0.44
CA GLU A 70 -20.99 10.85 -0.38
C GLU A 70 -19.96 11.70 0.37
N THR A 71 -19.46 11.18 1.50
CA THR A 71 -18.37 11.84 2.24
C THR A 71 -17.10 11.93 1.42
N LEU A 72 -16.74 10.87 0.68
CA LEU A 72 -15.57 10.89 -0.22
C LEU A 72 -15.71 11.97 -1.29
N ASP A 73 -16.88 12.07 -1.92
CA ASP A 73 -17.15 13.08 -2.95
C ASP A 73 -17.20 14.51 -2.37
N THR A 74 -17.74 14.71 -1.17
CA THR A 74 -17.83 16.03 -0.53
C THR A 74 -16.45 16.62 -0.27
N PHE A 75 -15.49 15.79 0.08
CA PHE A 75 -14.13 16.22 0.45
C PHE A 75 -13.07 15.94 -0.62
N GLY A 76 -13.48 15.56 -1.82
CA GLY A 76 -12.57 15.34 -2.94
C GLY A 76 -11.58 14.19 -2.75
N VAL A 77 -11.95 13.16 -1.98
CA VAL A 77 -11.14 11.97 -1.74
C VAL A 77 -11.15 11.10 -3.01
N ASN A 78 -10.09 11.15 -3.78
CA ASN A 78 -9.99 10.46 -5.07
C ASN A 78 -9.06 9.25 -5.07
N GLN A 79 -8.30 9.05 -3.99
CA GLN A 79 -7.37 7.93 -3.83
C GLN A 79 -7.24 7.53 -2.36
N ILE A 80 -6.73 6.32 -2.12
CA ILE A 80 -6.62 5.79 -0.75
C ILE A 80 -5.72 6.63 0.17
N ALA A 81 -4.72 7.31 -0.37
CA ALA A 81 -3.85 8.18 0.41
C ALA A 81 -4.63 9.34 1.04
N ASP A 82 -5.64 9.87 0.34
CA ASP A 82 -6.46 11.00 0.81
C ASP A 82 -7.34 10.59 2.01
N VAL A 83 -7.67 9.28 2.13
CA VAL A 83 -8.45 8.76 3.27
C VAL A 83 -7.73 8.95 4.59
N THR A 84 -6.41 9.09 4.60
CA THR A 84 -5.61 9.26 5.82
C THR A 84 -5.94 10.53 6.59
N SER A 85 -6.36 11.60 5.91
CA SER A 85 -6.81 12.85 6.56
C SER A 85 -8.13 12.68 7.33
N ARG A 86 -8.83 11.56 7.15
CA ARG A 86 -10.11 11.23 7.75
C ARG A 86 -10.05 10.15 8.83
N ILE A 87 -8.99 9.35 8.82
CA ILE A 87 -8.81 8.24 9.76
C ILE A 87 -7.48 8.42 10.49
N PRO A 88 -7.49 8.99 11.69
CA PRO A 88 -6.28 9.43 12.40
C PRO A 88 -5.23 8.34 12.65
N THR A 89 -5.65 7.08 12.74
CA THR A 89 -4.76 5.93 13.02
C THR A 89 -4.25 5.23 11.76
N LEU A 90 -4.71 5.67 10.59
CA LEU A 90 -4.34 5.10 9.30
C LEU A 90 -3.16 5.86 8.70
N ASN A 91 -2.13 5.13 8.30
CA ASN A 91 -1.03 5.66 7.50
C ASN A 91 -0.92 4.85 6.21
N VAL A 92 -0.96 5.52 5.08
CA VAL A 92 -0.82 4.90 3.75
C VAL A 92 0.47 5.39 3.13
N GLN A 93 1.31 4.45 2.73
CA GLN A 93 2.51 4.69 1.97
C GLN A 93 2.30 4.17 0.55
N VAL A 94 2.42 5.03 -0.42
CA VAL A 94 2.56 4.65 -1.82
C VAL A 94 4.05 4.42 -2.09
N GLY A 95 4.39 3.34 -2.77
CA GLY A 95 5.78 3.00 -3.05
C GLY A 95 5.94 2.39 -4.44
N GLY A 96 7.11 2.58 -5.03
CA GLY A 96 7.60 1.79 -6.16
C GLY A 96 8.05 0.40 -5.70
N SER A 97 8.49 -0.43 -6.62
CA SER A 97 8.99 -1.80 -6.41
C SER A 97 8.01 -2.79 -5.74
N GLY A 98 8.38 -4.01 -5.63
CA GLY A 98 7.76 -5.17 -5.01
C GLY A 98 6.26 -5.11 -4.66
N SER A 99 5.90 -4.63 -3.49
CA SER A 99 4.51 -4.59 -3.01
C SER A 99 3.73 -3.34 -3.44
N GLY A 100 4.40 -2.29 -3.90
CA GLY A 100 3.79 -1.04 -4.37
C GLY A 100 3.28 -0.10 -3.29
N GLY A 101 3.50 -0.41 -2.04
CA GLY A 101 3.08 0.42 -0.92
C GLY A 101 2.79 -0.39 0.34
N SER A 102 2.37 0.29 1.39
CA SER A 102 1.95 -0.34 2.65
C SER A 102 0.90 0.47 3.37
N ILE A 103 0.07 -0.21 4.16
CA ILE A 103 -0.83 0.40 5.12
C ILE A 103 -0.34 0.07 6.53
N ALA A 104 -0.34 1.07 7.40
CA ALA A 104 -0.16 0.88 8.83
C ALA A 104 -1.40 1.38 9.57
N LEU A 105 -1.79 0.65 10.60
CA LEU A 105 -2.93 0.96 11.44
C LEU A 105 -2.52 0.84 12.90
N ARG A 106 -2.81 1.86 13.71
CA ARG A 106 -2.38 1.93 15.13
C ARG A 106 -0.87 1.69 15.30
N GLY A 107 -0.04 2.17 14.36
CA GLY A 107 1.42 2.04 14.36
C GLY A 107 1.96 0.67 13.95
N VAL A 108 1.12 -0.22 13.40
CA VAL A 108 1.52 -1.54 12.91
C VAL A 108 1.25 -1.65 11.42
N GLY A 109 2.27 -1.96 10.65
CA GLY A 109 2.20 -2.10 9.19
C GLY A 109 3.28 -3.02 8.66
N SER A 110 3.29 -3.22 7.35
CA SER A 110 4.26 -4.05 6.64
C SER A 110 5.25 -3.20 5.86
N SER A 111 6.38 -3.80 5.45
CA SER A 111 7.29 -3.17 4.50
C SER A 111 6.65 -3.10 3.11
N ALA A 112 6.99 -2.04 2.35
CA ALA A 112 6.49 -1.82 1.01
C ALA A 112 7.32 -2.48 -0.11
N ILE A 113 8.46 -3.08 0.20
CA ILE A 113 9.48 -3.41 -0.80
C ILE A 113 9.33 -4.82 -1.36
N SER A 114 8.97 -5.81 -0.54
CA SER A 114 8.94 -7.21 -0.96
C SER A 114 7.57 -7.63 -1.51
N ALA A 115 7.55 -8.21 -2.70
CA ALA A 115 6.33 -8.77 -3.30
C ALA A 115 5.83 -10.05 -2.61
N SER A 116 6.67 -10.71 -1.80
CA SER A 116 6.29 -11.92 -1.04
C SER A 116 5.72 -11.63 0.34
N PHE A 117 5.76 -10.37 0.78
CA PHE A 117 5.18 -9.97 2.05
C PHE A 117 3.66 -9.94 2.01
N GLU A 118 3.06 -10.55 3.01
CA GLU A 118 1.66 -10.31 3.33
C GLU A 118 1.52 -8.94 4.02
N SER A 119 0.38 -8.28 3.86
CA SER A 119 0.09 -7.05 4.61
C SER A 119 -0.31 -7.37 6.05
N ALA A 120 0.01 -6.49 7.01
CA ALA A 120 -0.53 -6.57 8.38
C ALA A 120 -1.97 -6.06 8.45
N VAL A 121 -2.36 -5.17 7.54
CA VAL A 121 -3.73 -4.71 7.33
C VAL A 121 -4.25 -5.34 6.05
N ALA A 122 -5.29 -6.16 6.15
CA ALA A 122 -5.90 -6.78 4.97
C ALA A 122 -6.59 -5.72 4.12
N PHE A 123 -6.49 -5.87 2.80
CA PHE A 123 -7.22 -5.04 1.86
C PHE A 123 -8.33 -5.88 1.23
N ASP A 124 -9.57 -5.55 1.57
CA ASP A 124 -10.77 -6.23 1.10
C ASP A 124 -11.47 -5.38 0.03
N ILE A 125 -11.65 -5.91 -1.17
CA ILE A 125 -12.45 -5.27 -2.21
C ILE A 125 -13.68 -6.13 -2.46
N ASP A 126 -14.84 -5.63 -2.08
CA ASP A 126 -16.13 -6.32 -2.25
C ASP A 126 -16.14 -7.75 -1.69
N GLY A 127 -15.40 -8.05 -0.62
CA GLY A 127 -15.32 -9.37 -0.01
C GLY A 127 -14.15 -10.24 -0.49
N ILE A 128 -13.32 -9.77 -1.40
CA ILE A 128 -12.10 -10.46 -1.84
C ILE A 128 -10.90 -9.85 -1.14
N ILE A 129 -10.17 -10.67 -0.39
CA ILE A 129 -8.91 -10.26 0.23
C ILE A 129 -7.81 -10.27 -0.83
N VAL A 130 -7.19 -9.11 -1.02
CA VAL A 130 -6.06 -8.96 -1.92
C VAL A 130 -4.79 -8.67 -1.12
N SER A 131 -3.71 -9.33 -1.50
CA SER A 131 -2.42 -9.23 -0.80
C SER A 131 -1.49 -8.16 -1.38
N SER A 132 -1.77 -7.68 -2.59
CA SER A 132 -0.93 -6.68 -3.23
C SER A 132 -1.41 -5.27 -2.92
N MET A 133 -0.53 -4.48 -2.33
CA MET A 133 -0.79 -3.07 -2.02
C MET A 133 -0.78 -2.17 -3.28
N ARG A 134 -0.43 -2.70 -4.44
CA ARG A 134 -0.51 -1.95 -5.69
C ARG A 134 -1.93 -1.56 -6.08
N LEU A 135 -2.92 -2.29 -5.58
CA LEU A 135 -4.32 -1.89 -5.72
C LEU A 135 -4.63 -0.56 -5.02
N VAL A 136 -3.83 -0.22 -4.01
CA VAL A 136 -3.89 1.08 -3.32
C VAL A 136 -3.60 2.25 -4.27
N GLN A 137 -2.84 2.02 -5.32
CA GLN A 137 -2.52 3.04 -6.34
C GLN A 137 -3.62 3.20 -7.39
N ALA A 138 -4.58 2.27 -7.44
CA ALA A 138 -5.75 2.41 -8.30
C ALA A 138 -6.70 3.46 -7.74
N GLY A 139 -7.21 4.31 -8.57
CA GLY A 139 -8.14 5.37 -8.16
C GLY A 139 -9.44 4.83 -7.57
N PHE A 140 -10.05 5.61 -6.70
CA PHE A 140 -11.36 5.33 -6.13
C PHE A 140 -12.45 5.85 -7.05
N PHE A 141 -13.32 5.00 -7.48
CA PHE A 141 -14.48 5.40 -8.25
C PHE A 141 -15.67 4.50 -7.95
N ASP A 142 -16.86 5.09 -7.91
CA ASP A 142 -18.13 4.39 -7.69
C ASP A 142 -18.11 3.57 -6.38
N VAL A 143 -17.53 4.18 -5.35
CA VAL A 143 -17.40 3.59 -4.01
C VAL A 143 -18.67 3.90 -3.21
N LYS A 144 -19.31 2.84 -2.70
CA LYS A 144 -20.45 2.97 -1.78
C LYS A 144 -19.97 3.34 -0.38
N GLN A 145 -18.93 2.66 0.10
CA GLN A 145 -18.45 2.82 1.47
C GLN A 145 -17.04 2.24 1.64
N ILE A 146 -16.28 2.83 2.53
CA ILE A 146 -15.02 2.31 3.05
C ILE A 146 -15.18 2.04 4.54
N ASP A 147 -14.86 0.81 4.97
CA ASP A 147 -14.85 0.40 6.38
C ASP A 147 -13.42 0.09 6.80
N VAL A 148 -12.95 0.73 7.89
CA VAL A 148 -11.65 0.43 8.48
C VAL A 148 -11.85 -0.19 9.85
N LEU A 149 -11.64 -1.51 9.92
CA LEU A 149 -11.73 -2.29 11.14
C LEU A 149 -10.36 -2.28 11.82
N LYS A 150 -10.30 -1.79 13.03
CA LYS A 150 -9.06 -1.60 13.79
C LYS A 150 -8.79 -2.79 14.72
N GLY A 151 -7.51 -3.18 14.82
CA GLY A 151 -7.10 -4.36 15.59
C GLY A 151 -7.23 -5.68 14.84
N PRO A 152 -6.77 -6.81 15.41
CA PRO A 152 -6.78 -8.12 14.76
C PRO A 152 -8.17 -8.56 14.31
N GLN A 153 -8.28 -9.13 13.11
CA GLN A 153 -9.53 -9.54 12.47
C GLN A 153 -9.43 -10.92 11.80
N SER A 154 -8.51 -11.79 12.25
CA SER A 154 -8.22 -13.03 11.52
C SER A 154 -9.33 -14.08 11.57
N LEU A 155 -10.25 -14.02 12.53
CA LEU A 155 -11.41 -14.93 12.56
C LEU A 155 -12.22 -14.80 11.27
N TYR A 156 -12.60 -13.58 10.89
CA TYR A 156 -13.51 -13.32 9.78
C TYR A 156 -12.79 -13.06 8.45
N PHE A 157 -11.59 -12.45 8.49
CA PHE A 157 -10.86 -12.07 7.28
C PHE A 157 -9.65 -12.95 6.99
N GLY A 158 -9.29 -13.85 7.90
CA GLY A 158 -8.21 -14.81 7.71
C GLY A 158 -6.81 -14.19 7.90
N LYS A 159 -5.86 -14.68 7.10
CA LYS A 159 -4.49 -14.17 7.13
C LYS A 159 -4.41 -12.71 6.69
N SER A 160 -3.28 -12.05 7.00
CA SER A 160 -3.01 -10.66 6.61
C SER A 160 -3.90 -9.62 7.29
N ALA A 161 -4.58 -9.99 8.37
CA ALA A 161 -5.43 -9.13 9.17
C ALA A 161 -4.94 -9.02 10.63
N SER A 162 -3.62 -8.99 10.85
CA SER A 162 -3.03 -8.93 12.21
C SER A 162 -3.20 -7.56 12.85
N ALA A 163 -3.24 -6.46 12.07
CA ALA A 163 -3.41 -5.10 12.55
C ALA A 163 -4.80 -4.51 12.24
N GLY A 164 -5.52 -5.05 11.27
CA GLY A 164 -6.84 -4.58 10.89
C GLY A 164 -7.24 -4.95 9.46
N VAL A 165 -8.33 -4.34 9.01
CA VAL A 165 -8.87 -4.50 7.65
C VAL A 165 -9.26 -3.14 7.09
N PHE A 166 -8.89 -2.89 5.84
CA PHE A 166 -9.40 -1.81 5.02
C PHE A 166 -10.32 -2.42 3.97
N ALA A 167 -11.62 -2.22 4.13
CA ALA A 167 -12.64 -2.80 3.27
C ALA A 167 -13.27 -1.72 2.39
N LEU A 168 -13.20 -1.93 1.08
CA LEU A 168 -13.84 -1.08 0.08
C LEU A 168 -15.07 -1.81 -0.48
N ARG A 169 -16.21 -1.15 -0.44
CA ARG A 169 -17.47 -1.61 -1.02
C ARG A 169 -17.84 -0.72 -2.19
N SER A 170 -18.00 -1.30 -3.34
CA SER A 170 -18.47 -0.60 -4.53
C SER A 170 -20.00 -0.56 -4.59
N ALA A 171 -20.53 0.39 -5.38
CA ALA A 171 -21.97 0.54 -5.54
C ALA A 171 -22.62 -0.67 -6.24
N ASP A 172 -23.84 -0.99 -5.85
CA ASP A 172 -24.70 -2.00 -6.44
C ASP A 172 -25.69 -1.36 -7.45
N PRO A 173 -26.38 -2.15 -8.29
CA PRO A 173 -27.45 -1.65 -9.13
C PRO A 173 -28.57 -0.96 -8.34
N THR A 174 -29.13 0.08 -8.92
CA THR A 174 -30.26 0.85 -8.35
C THR A 174 -31.60 0.21 -8.74
N SER A 175 -32.64 0.45 -7.92
CA SER A 175 -33.99 -0.04 -8.17
C SER A 175 -34.73 0.68 -9.29
N SER A 176 -34.28 1.89 -9.62
CA SER A 176 -34.78 2.69 -10.76
C SER A 176 -33.62 3.02 -11.67
N TRP A 177 -33.89 3.36 -12.93
CA TRP A 177 -32.83 3.82 -13.84
C TRP A 177 -32.27 5.14 -13.36
N GLU A 178 -30.96 5.17 -13.27
CA GLU A 178 -30.17 6.29 -12.81
C GLU A 178 -28.94 6.45 -13.69
N ILE A 179 -28.64 7.65 -14.10
CA ILE A 179 -27.42 8.03 -14.82
C ILE A 179 -26.74 9.14 -14.00
N GLY A 180 -25.50 8.90 -13.64
CA GLY A 180 -24.70 9.89 -12.91
C GLY A 180 -23.33 10.05 -13.51
N GLY A 181 -22.74 11.23 -13.31
CA GLY A 181 -21.39 11.49 -13.77
C GLY A 181 -20.75 12.65 -13.05
N LYS A 182 -19.42 12.67 -13.09
CA LYS A 182 -18.62 13.78 -12.60
C LYS A 182 -17.44 14.07 -13.51
N ALA A 183 -17.07 15.32 -13.57
CA ALA A 183 -15.85 15.79 -14.22
C ALA A 183 -15.18 16.84 -13.35
N SER A 184 -13.87 16.75 -13.20
CA SER A 184 -13.09 17.73 -12.46
C SER A 184 -11.82 18.10 -13.20
N TYR A 185 -11.34 19.32 -12.94
CA TYR A 185 -10.05 19.82 -13.40
C TYR A 185 -9.25 20.34 -12.22
N GLU A 186 -8.05 19.81 -12.07
CA GLU A 186 -7.08 20.17 -11.03
C GLU A 186 -6.08 21.19 -11.59
N PHE A 187 -5.87 22.30 -10.87
CA PHE A 187 -5.11 23.45 -11.37
C PHE A 187 -3.61 23.38 -11.11
N GLU A 188 -3.18 22.80 -9.97
CA GLU A 188 -1.77 22.74 -9.58
C GLU A 188 -1.01 21.71 -10.44
N GLU A 189 -1.56 20.51 -10.58
CA GLU A 189 -0.96 19.41 -11.34
C GLU A 189 -1.46 19.32 -12.78
N ARG A 190 -2.42 20.16 -13.16
CA ARG A 190 -3.05 20.22 -14.49
C ARG A 190 -3.63 18.89 -14.91
N GLY A 191 -4.54 18.39 -14.10
CA GLY A 191 -5.17 17.11 -14.31
C GLY A 191 -6.66 17.23 -14.52
N TYR A 192 -7.25 16.23 -15.17
CA TYR A 192 -8.69 16.09 -15.22
C TYR A 192 -9.12 14.68 -14.88
N VAL A 193 -10.28 14.59 -14.25
CA VAL A 193 -10.97 13.33 -13.97
C VAL A 193 -12.34 13.42 -14.63
N ALA A 194 -12.71 12.39 -15.35
CA ALA A 194 -14.06 12.27 -15.91
C ALA A 194 -14.57 10.85 -15.67
N GLY A 195 -15.76 10.72 -15.13
CA GLY A 195 -16.35 9.43 -14.84
C GLY A 195 -17.87 9.50 -14.80
N GLY A 196 -18.50 8.33 -14.87
CA GLY A 196 -19.94 8.24 -14.79
C GLY A 196 -20.41 6.79 -14.70
N TYR A 197 -21.69 6.65 -14.46
CA TYR A 197 -22.34 5.36 -14.40
C TYR A 197 -23.76 5.40 -14.97
N ILE A 198 -24.21 4.23 -15.39
CA ILE A 198 -25.61 3.96 -15.68
C ILE A 198 -26.02 2.73 -14.88
N SER A 199 -27.16 2.79 -14.21
CA SER A 199 -27.63 1.78 -13.29
C SER A 199 -29.14 1.67 -13.34
N GLY A 200 -29.66 0.48 -13.18
CA GLY A 200 -31.11 0.27 -13.12
C GLY A 200 -31.53 -1.18 -13.30
N PRO A 201 -32.84 -1.46 -13.25
CA PRO A 201 -33.39 -2.78 -13.47
C PRO A 201 -33.47 -3.12 -14.96
N LEU A 202 -32.97 -4.28 -15.36
CA LEU A 202 -33.22 -4.90 -16.65
C LEU A 202 -34.54 -5.68 -16.65
N SER A 203 -34.95 -6.18 -15.47
CA SER A 203 -36.21 -6.80 -15.18
C SER A 203 -36.52 -6.68 -13.68
N ASP A 204 -37.67 -7.16 -13.26
CA ASP A 204 -38.04 -7.17 -11.80
C ASP A 204 -37.07 -7.98 -10.93
N THR A 205 -36.26 -8.86 -11.53
CA THR A 205 -35.32 -9.73 -10.82
C THR A 205 -33.87 -9.49 -11.19
N LEU A 206 -33.58 -8.59 -12.13
CA LEU A 206 -32.24 -8.41 -12.68
C LEU A 206 -31.87 -6.93 -12.75
N GLY A 207 -30.89 -6.51 -11.94
CA GLY A 207 -30.33 -5.17 -11.95
C GLY A 207 -28.93 -5.14 -12.58
N VAL A 208 -28.60 -4.05 -13.24
CA VAL A 208 -27.30 -3.81 -13.86
C VAL A 208 -26.74 -2.45 -13.47
N ARG A 209 -25.42 -2.38 -13.29
CA ARG A 209 -24.68 -1.13 -13.15
C ARG A 209 -23.40 -1.20 -13.97
N LEU A 210 -23.17 -0.20 -14.79
CA LEU A 210 -21.94 -0.01 -15.54
C LEU A 210 -21.34 1.34 -15.10
N ALA A 211 -20.12 1.33 -14.62
CA ALA A 211 -19.43 2.51 -14.17
C ALA A 211 -18.02 2.58 -14.77
N ALA A 212 -17.56 3.78 -15.14
CA ALA A 212 -16.22 3.99 -15.64
C ALA A 212 -15.69 5.38 -15.27
N GLN A 213 -14.38 5.46 -14.99
CA GLN A 213 -13.67 6.72 -14.75
C GLN A 213 -12.33 6.71 -15.46
N TYR A 214 -11.96 7.84 -15.98
CA TYR A 214 -10.65 8.13 -16.52
C TYR A 214 -10.06 9.32 -15.79
N ASN A 215 -8.78 9.20 -15.40
CA ASN A 215 -7.99 10.24 -14.77
C ASN A 215 -6.73 10.47 -15.62
N ASP A 216 -6.40 11.72 -15.88
CA ASP A 216 -5.18 12.14 -16.58
C ASP A 216 -4.60 13.35 -15.88
N VAL A 217 -3.53 13.15 -15.15
CA VAL A 217 -2.78 14.20 -14.44
C VAL A 217 -1.50 14.47 -15.21
N GLU A 218 -1.31 15.70 -15.68
CA GLU A 218 -0.13 16.07 -16.47
C GLU A 218 1.15 16.11 -15.63
N ARG A 219 1.05 16.53 -14.35
CA ARG A 219 2.17 16.64 -13.42
C ARG A 219 1.82 16.01 -12.10
N TYR A 220 2.44 14.91 -11.77
CA TYR A 220 2.26 14.32 -10.44
C TYR A 220 3.16 14.99 -9.40
N ASN A 221 4.36 15.41 -9.81
CA ASN A 221 5.35 16.13 -9.01
C ASN A 221 6.13 17.10 -9.89
N GLU A 222 6.72 18.13 -9.32
CA GLU A 222 7.67 18.98 -10.01
C GLU A 222 9.06 18.32 -10.05
N ILE A 223 9.75 18.45 -11.19
CA ILE A 223 11.14 18.03 -11.31
C ILE A 223 12.02 19.19 -10.87
N GLN A 224 13.02 18.88 -10.06
CA GLN A 224 13.99 19.88 -9.59
C GLN A 224 14.56 20.69 -10.75
N PRO A 225 14.60 22.04 -10.66
CA PRO A 225 15.22 22.89 -11.66
C PRO A 225 16.69 22.54 -11.89
N GLY A 226 17.16 22.64 -13.14
CA GLY A 226 18.56 22.37 -13.52
C GLY A 226 18.82 20.96 -14.01
N ILE A 227 17.83 20.09 -13.96
CA ILE A 227 17.91 18.76 -14.58
C ILE A 227 17.75 18.91 -16.11
N PRO A 228 18.59 18.27 -16.96
CA PRO A 228 18.44 18.36 -18.40
C PRO A 228 17.04 17.96 -18.87
N ALA A 229 16.55 18.62 -19.92
CA ALA A 229 15.23 18.48 -20.51
C ALA A 229 14.88 17.06 -21.05
N LEU A 230 15.74 16.07 -20.83
CA LEU A 230 15.50 14.67 -21.17
C LEU A 230 14.45 14.01 -20.31
N ILE A 231 14.25 14.53 -19.09
CA ILE A 231 13.20 14.04 -18.17
C ILE A 231 11.98 14.93 -18.37
N ARG A 232 10.97 14.40 -18.99
CA ARG A 232 9.68 15.05 -19.04
C ARG A 232 8.92 14.67 -17.78
N ASN A 233 8.41 15.68 -17.09
CA ASN A 233 7.40 15.47 -16.08
C ASN A 233 6.15 14.93 -16.79
N ARG A 234 5.95 13.63 -16.69
CA ARG A 234 4.83 12.95 -17.32
C ARG A 234 3.91 12.47 -16.22
N GLY A 235 2.63 12.65 -16.47
CA GLY A 235 1.61 12.47 -15.47
C GLY A 235 1.22 11.04 -15.22
N LEU A 236 0.19 10.95 -14.42
CA LEU A 236 -0.51 9.73 -14.05
C LEU A 236 -1.76 9.59 -14.89
N LYS A 237 -1.98 8.42 -15.49
CA LYS A 237 -3.20 8.06 -16.21
C LYS A 237 -3.80 6.81 -15.62
N ASP A 238 -5.03 6.92 -15.17
CA ASP A 238 -5.78 5.83 -14.61
C ASP A 238 -7.08 5.62 -15.39
N PHE A 239 -7.43 4.37 -15.57
CA PHE A 239 -8.75 3.98 -16.01
C PHE A 239 -9.29 2.91 -15.06
N VAL A 240 -10.51 3.12 -14.59
CA VAL A 240 -11.28 2.16 -13.80
C VAL A 240 -12.61 1.91 -14.49
N GLY A 241 -12.90 0.65 -14.80
CA GLY A 241 -14.18 0.22 -15.32
C GLY A 241 -14.77 -0.86 -14.43
N ARG A 242 -16.05 -0.78 -14.12
CA ARG A 242 -16.78 -1.76 -13.32
C ARG A 242 -18.10 -2.13 -13.96
N PHE A 243 -18.35 -3.44 -14.02
CA PHE A 243 -19.64 -4.02 -14.38
C PHE A 243 -20.18 -4.77 -13.16
N THR A 244 -21.43 -4.48 -12.79
CA THR A 244 -22.13 -5.17 -11.71
C THR A 244 -23.46 -5.69 -12.23
N LEU A 245 -23.74 -6.96 -11.94
CA LEU A 245 -25.01 -7.62 -12.21
C LEU A 245 -25.56 -8.20 -10.91
N ALA A 246 -26.76 -7.76 -10.51
CA ALA A 246 -27.49 -8.30 -9.37
C ALA A 246 -28.69 -9.08 -9.88
N TRP A 247 -28.81 -10.34 -9.48
CA TRP A 247 -29.88 -11.23 -9.90
C TRP A 247 -30.57 -11.84 -8.69
N GLU A 248 -31.86 -11.58 -8.56
CA GLU A 248 -32.73 -12.03 -7.46
C GLU A 248 -33.96 -12.71 -8.04
N PRO A 249 -33.84 -13.96 -8.59
CA PRO A 249 -34.93 -14.66 -9.26
C PRO A 249 -36.02 -15.11 -8.29
N SER A 250 -35.76 -15.18 -7.01
CA SER A 250 -36.72 -15.51 -5.97
C SER A 250 -36.33 -14.85 -4.66
N ALA A 251 -37.21 -14.83 -3.68
CA ALA A 251 -36.96 -14.31 -2.34
C ALA A 251 -35.83 -15.08 -1.63
N GLN A 252 -35.60 -16.36 -2.00
CA GLN A 252 -34.61 -17.22 -1.35
C GLN A 252 -33.22 -17.17 -2.00
N PHE A 253 -33.08 -16.64 -3.22
CA PHE A 253 -31.80 -16.68 -3.91
C PHE A 253 -31.40 -15.32 -4.44
N LYS A 254 -30.15 -14.92 -4.12
CA LYS A 254 -29.52 -13.70 -4.60
C LYS A 254 -28.16 -14.01 -5.16
N ALA A 255 -27.83 -13.42 -6.29
CA ALA A 255 -26.49 -13.49 -6.87
C ALA A 255 -26.01 -12.10 -7.30
N ASN A 256 -24.76 -11.81 -7.04
CA ASN A 256 -24.14 -10.54 -7.39
C ASN A 256 -22.77 -10.79 -8.03
N LEU A 257 -22.65 -10.43 -9.30
CA LEU A 257 -21.40 -10.49 -10.06
C LEU A 257 -20.81 -9.10 -10.20
N LYS A 258 -19.55 -8.91 -9.81
CA LYS A 258 -18.79 -7.68 -10.05
C LYS A 258 -17.53 -8.00 -10.84
N LEU A 259 -17.28 -7.28 -11.91
CA LEU A 259 -16.09 -7.36 -12.73
C LEU A 259 -15.43 -5.99 -12.79
N ASN A 260 -14.18 -5.91 -12.38
CA ASN A 260 -13.41 -4.68 -12.38
C ASN A 260 -12.23 -4.82 -13.33
N TYR A 261 -11.97 -3.78 -14.10
CA TYR A 261 -10.78 -3.62 -14.91
C TYR A 261 -10.14 -2.28 -14.58
N ILE A 262 -8.89 -2.32 -14.18
CA ILE A 262 -8.15 -1.14 -13.71
C ILE A 262 -6.83 -1.09 -14.45
N THR A 263 -6.49 0.07 -15.00
CA THR A 263 -5.15 0.33 -15.52
C THR A 263 -4.59 1.59 -14.86
N ASN A 264 -3.35 1.51 -14.44
CA ASN A 264 -2.58 2.65 -13.95
C ASN A 264 -1.32 2.78 -14.79
N ARG A 265 -1.04 3.98 -15.25
CA ARG A 265 0.17 4.34 -16.00
C ARG A 265 0.74 5.61 -15.41
N ASN A 266 1.88 5.47 -14.79
CA ASN A 266 2.68 6.57 -14.29
C ASN A 266 3.95 6.67 -15.15
N ASP A 267 4.14 7.79 -15.84
CA ASP A 267 5.32 8.07 -16.66
C ASP A 267 6.29 9.01 -15.92
N GLY A 268 6.40 8.88 -14.62
CA GLY A 268 7.29 9.62 -13.72
C GLY A 268 7.78 8.74 -12.58
N ALA A 269 8.26 9.32 -11.50
CA ALA A 269 8.59 8.56 -10.30
C ALA A 269 7.34 7.86 -9.75
N ILE A 270 7.47 6.58 -9.45
CA ILE A 270 6.37 5.76 -8.95
C ILE A 270 6.11 6.04 -7.48
N ALA A 271 7.18 6.33 -6.76
CA ALA A 271 7.16 6.82 -5.41
C ALA A 271 7.88 8.16 -5.38
N PHE A 272 7.22 9.16 -4.81
CA PHE A 272 7.87 10.44 -4.59
C PHE A 272 8.98 10.24 -3.57
N GLN A 273 10.22 10.34 -4.03
CA GLN A 273 11.41 10.24 -3.19
C GLN A 273 12.23 11.51 -3.31
N ASP A 274 12.51 12.10 -2.18
CA ASP A 274 13.41 13.24 -2.07
C ASP A 274 14.55 12.93 -1.11
N ILE A 275 15.64 13.68 -1.23
CA ILE A 275 16.81 13.51 -0.38
C ILE A 275 16.75 14.55 0.73
N HIS A 276 16.51 14.07 1.94
CA HIS A 276 16.72 14.87 3.13
C HIS A 276 18.22 14.85 3.47
N CYS A 277 18.88 15.99 3.24
CA CYS A 277 20.30 16.11 3.49
C CYS A 277 20.61 16.04 4.97
N GLY A 278 21.67 15.34 5.26
CA GLY A 278 22.13 15.18 6.62
C GLY A 278 22.84 16.41 7.19
N PHE A 279 23.81 16.15 7.99
CA PHE A 279 24.44 17.11 8.89
C PHE A 279 25.11 18.31 8.20
N ASN A 280 25.62 18.15 6.98
CA ASN A 280 26.36 19.19 6.24
C ASN A 280 25.48 20.11 5.41
N GLY A 281 24.16 19.84 5.33
CA GLY A 281 23.20 20.61 4.55
C GLY A 281 23.42 20.52 3.04
N ARG A 282 24.13 19.47 2.58
CA ARG A 282 24.34 19.11 1.19
C ARG A 282 24.00 17.65 0.99
N ALA A 283 23.56 17.31 -0.21
CA ALA A 283 23.37 15.93 -0.57
C ALA A 283 24.73 15.20 -0.64
N ASP A 284 24.79 14.09 0.06
CA ASP A 284 26.01 13.30 0.16
C ASP A 284 26.36 12.61 -1.14
N GLU A 285 27.64 12.32 -1.32
CA GLU A 285 28.13 11.55 -2.46
C GLU A 285 27.80 10.08 -2.27
N VAL A 286 27.42 9.40 -3.35
CA VAL A 286 27.36 7.95 -3.38
C VAL A 286 28.76 7.39 -3.57
N VAL A 287 29.13 6.47 -2.70
CA VAL A 287 30.49 5.96 -2.64
C VAL A 287 30.53 4.49 -3.01
N LEU A 288 31.36 4.13 -3.95
CA LEU A 288 31.56 2.78 -4.42
C LEU A 288 33.02 2.36 -4.22
N LEU A 289 33.27 1.04 -4.18
CA LEU A 289 34.61 0.45 -4.07
C LEU A 289 35.42 0.98 -2.88
N GLY A 290 34.78 1.12 -1.72
CA GLY A 290 35.46 1.54 -0.51
C GLY A 290 36.06 2.95 -0.59
N GLY A 291 35.41 3.86 -1.30
CA GLY A 291 35.84 5.25 -1.46
C GLY A 291 36.68 5.52 -2.70
N ALA A 292 36.95 4.51 -3.53
CA ALA A 292 37.67 4.72 -4.79
C ALA A 292 36.87 5.54 -5.81
N ILE A 293 35.52 5.56 -5.64
CA ILE A 293 34.61 6.31 -6.48
C ILE A 293 33.62 7.02 -5.57
N ALA A 294 33.54 8.32 -5.72
CA ALA A 294 32.54 9.15 -5.09
C ALA A 294 31.75 9.86 -6.19
N ILE A 295 30.44 9.68 -6.20
CA ILE A 295 29.54 10.24 -7.22
C ILE A 295 28.74 11.36 -6.54
N PRO A 296 28.94 12.63 -6.92
CA PRO A 296 28.20 13.75 -6.35
C PRO A 296 26.68 13.60 -6.62
N SER A 297 25.89 13.98 -5.65
CA SER A 297 24.46 14.15 -5.84
C SER A 297 24.14 15.58 -6.25
N GLY A 298 23.24 15.74 -7.22
CA GLY A 298 22.70 17.04 -7.61
C GLY A 298 21.40 17.42 -6.91
N ALA A 299 20.93 16.61 -5.96
CA ALA A 299 19.69 16.87 -5.24
C ALA A 299 19.81 18.14 -4.38
N ASN A 300 18.71 18.91 -4.31
CA ASN A 300 18.61 19.97 -3.31
C ASN A 300 18.34 19.36 -1.94
N CYS A 301 18.41 20.19 -0.89
CA CYS A 301 18.15 19.76 0.48
C CYS A 301 16.82 20.30 1.01
N ASN A 302 15.92 20.72 0.16
CA ASN A 302 14.63 21.29 0.52
C ASN A 302 13.60 20.16 0.65
N ASN A 303 12.80 20.22 1.69
CA ASN A 303 11.60 19.41 1.81
C ASN A 303 10.48 20.10 1.01
N ASP A 304 10.41 19.84 -0.27
CA ASP A 304 9.42 20.43 -1.16
C ASP A 304 8.79 19.33 -2.04
N ASP A 305 7.93 19.70 -2.97
CA ASP A 305 7.29 18.81 -3.92
C ASP A 305 8.15 18.52 -5.17
N LYS A 306 9.41 18.94 -5.14
CA LYS A 306 10.35 18.79 -6.27
C LYS A 306 11.25 17.60 -6.02
N TYR A 307 11.10 16.59 -6.83
CA TYR A 307 11.92 15.41 -6.72
C TYR A 307 13.07 15.38 -7.75
N PHE A 308 14.06 14.63 -7.40
CA PHE A 308 15.24 14.41 -8.19
C PHE A 308 15.08 13.16 -9.06
N ALA A 309 14.74 13.35 -10.32
CA ALA A 309 14.54 12.24 -11.25
C ALA A 309 15.82 11.96 -12.04
N VAL A 310 16.09 10.68 -12.28
CA VAL A 310 17.19 10.21 -13.09
C VAL A 310 16.64 9.65 -14.40
N SER A 311 17.19 10.08 -15.52
CA SER A 311 16.97 9.39 -16.78
C SER A 311 18.06 8.34 -17.00
N ASP A 312 17.65 7.21 -17.51
CA ASP A 312 18.57 6.14 -17.90
C ASP A 312 18.52 5.93 -19.42
N PRO A 313 19.49 6.49 -20.18
CA PRO A 313 19.50 6.34 -21.62
C PRO A 313 19.69 4.90 -22.08
N SER A 314 20.31 4.05 -21.27
CA SER A 314 20.51 2.64 -21.61
C SER A 314 19.25 1.82 -21.49
N ALA A 315 18.28 2.32 -20.73
CA ALA A 315 16.96 1.69 -20.62
C ALA A 315 16.22 1.59 -21.96
N THR A 316 16.68 2.29 -22.99
CA THR A 316 16.16 2.15 -24.36
C THR A 316 16.71 0.92 -25.11
N GLN A 317 17.73 0.25 -24.57
CA GLN A 317 18.34 -0.92 -25.22
C GLN A 317 17.64 -2.22 -24.82
N THR A 318 17.38 -3.06 -25.83
CA THR A 318 16.88 -4.42 -25.58
C THR A 318 18.08 -5.32 -25.36
N THR A 319 18.28 -5.78 -24.14
CA THR A 319 19.33 -6.74 -23.84
C THR A 319 18.77 -8.15 -23.83
N ARG A 320 19.52 -9.11 -24.34
CA ARG A 320 19.18 -10.52 -24.24
C ARG A 320 20.08 -11.17 -23.19
N PHE A 321 19.45 -11.92 -22.31
CA PHE A 321 20.17 -12.72 -21.34
C PHE A 321 20.69 -14.02 -21.98
N PRO A 322 21.65 -14.70 -21.33
CA PRO A 322 22.20 -15.97 -21.86
C PRO A 322 21.15 -17.06 -22.06
N ASP A 323 20.04 -17.06 -21.32
CA ASP A 323 18.92 -17.98 -21.49
C ASP A 323 18.03 -17.64 -22.71
N GLY A 324 18.43 -16.67 -23.52
CA GLY A 324 17.70 -16.20 -24.69
C GLY A 324 16.49 -15.32 -24.37
N SER A 325 16.15 -15.13 -23.08
CA SER A 325 15.11 -14.21 -22.70
C SER A 325 15.51 -12.78 -23.02
N ALA A 326 14.56 -11.98 -23.50
CA ALA A 326 14.78 -10.54 -23.56
C ALA A 326 14.82 -9.98 -22.14
N GLY A 327 15.71 -9.05 -21.88
CA GLY A 327 15.58 -8.14 -20.75
C GLY A 327 14.22 -7.46 -20.81
N VAL A 328 13.75 -6.91 -19.73
CA VAL A 328 12.34 -6.56 -19.49
C VAL A 328 11.73 -5.58 -20.50
N GLY A 329 12.37 -5.34 -21.59
CA GLY A 329 11.83 -4.60 -22.75
C GLY A 329 12.52 -3.26 -22.98
N ARG A 330 12.01 -2.53 -23.97
CA ARG A 330 12.46 -1.18 -24.25
C ARG A 330 11.82 -0.23 -23.25
N TYR A 331 12.60 0.37 -22.41
CA TYR A 331 12.15 1.41 -21.50
C TYR A 331 12.25 2.79 -22.15
N PRO A 332 11.37 3.72 -21.80
CA PRO A 332 11.34 5.04 -22.42
C PRO A 332 12.51 5.96 -22.01
N GLY A 333 13.49 5.49 -21.24
CA GLY A 333 14.63 6.28 -20.75
C GLY A 333 14.28 7.23 -19.60
N HIS A 334 13.16 6.97 -18.91
CA HIS A 334 12.71 7.69 -17.71
C HIS A 334 11.99 6.72 -16.78
N PRO A 335 11.90 7.01 -15.48
CA PRO A 335 11.11 6.22 -14.55
C PRO A 335 9.66 6.08 -14.99
N PHE A 336 9.07 4.92 -14.78
CA PHE A 336 7.65 4.68 -15.05
C PHE A 336 7.09 3.55 -14.21
N GLY A 337 5.77 3.52 -14.08
CA GLY A 337 5.00 2.41 -13.54
C GLY A 337 3.83 2.07 -14.44
N ARG A 338 3.55 0.80 -14.60
CA ARG A 338 2.38 0.31 -15.33
C ARG A 338 1.76 -0.84 -14.57
N THR A 339 0.47 -0.73 -14.33
CA THR A 339 -0.29 -1.76 -13.62
C THR A 339 -1.57 -2.05 -14.40
N ASN A 340 -1.89 -3.33 -14.54
CA ASN A 340 -3.16 -3.80 -15.06
C ASN A 340 -3.75 -4.78 -14.04
N ILE A 341 -5.04 -4.62 -13.75
CA ILE A 341 -5.76 -5.43 -12.77
C ILE A 341 -7.09 -5.86 -13.37
N MET A 342 -7.38 -7.14 -13.26
CA MET A 342 -8.71 -7.70 -13.46
C MET A 342 -9.13 -8.36 -12.14
N LEU A 343 -10.25 -7.92 -11.59
CA LEU A 343 -10.81 -8.45 -10.35
C LEU A 343 -12.25 -8.86 -10.61
N GLY A 344 -12.55 -10.14 -10.47
CA GLY A 344 -13.88 -10.69 -10.59
C GLY A 344 -14.38 -11.23 -9.24
N ARG A 345 -15.63 -10.94 -8.90
CA ARG A 345 -16.28 -11.45 -7.71
C ARG A 345 -17.69 -11.94 -8.05
N LEU A 346 -17.99 -13.16 -7.64
CA LEU A 346 -19.35 -13.69 -7.66
C LEU A 346 -19.74 -14.02 -6.21
N ASN A 347 -20.78 -13.36 -5.72
CA ASN A 347 -21.45 -13.70 -4.47
C ASN A 347 -22.78 -14.36 -4.78
N MET A 348 -23.10 -15.41 -4.05
CA MET A 348 -24.40 -16.08 -4.10
C MET A 348 -24.85 -16.35 -2.67
N ASP A 349 -26.09 -15.97 -2.37
CA ASP A 349 -26.75 -16.24 -1.11
C ASP A 349 -28.03 -17.02 -1.37
N LEU A 350 -28.18 -18.12 -0.65
CA LEU A 350 -29.35 -19.00 -0.71
C LEU A 350 -29.93 -19.18 0.68
N ASP A 351 -31.13 -18.70 0.89
CA ASP A 351 -31.90 -18.98 2.09
C ASP A 351 -32.45 -20.41 2.01
N VAL A 352 -31.72 -21.32 2.66
CA VAL A 352 -32.06 -22.77 2.68
C VAL A 352 -33.37 -22.98 3.46
N THR A 353 -33.56 -22.16 4.47
CA THR A 353 -34.80 -21.99 5.24
C THR A 353 -34.89 -20.52 5.60
N ASP A 354 -36.03 -20.10 6.18
CA ASP A 354 -36.22 -18.71 6.66
C ASP A 354 -35.17 -18.28 7.71
N ALA A 355 -34.47 -19.23 8.32
CA ALA A 355 -33.52 -18.99 9.38
C ALA A 355 -32.09 -19.54 9.08
N LEU A 356 -31.84 -20.01 7.87
CA LEU A 356 -30.53 -20.56 7.47
C LEU A 356 -30.14 -20.06 6.08
N THR A 357 -29.06 -19.30 6.00
CA THR A 357 -28.51 -18.77 4.75
C THR A 357 -27.19 -19.44 4.41
N LEU A 358 -27.08 -20.00 3.21
CA LEU A 358 -25.84 -20.51 2.60
C LEU A 358 -25.28 -19.43 1.69
N SER A 359 -24.10 -18.93 2.01
CA SER A 359 -23.36 -17.93 1.22
C SER A 359 -22.17 -18.53 0.53
N SER A 360 -21.91 -18.11 -0.72
CA SER A 360 -20.73 -18.49 -1.50
C SER A 360 -20.10 -17.25 -2.13
N VAL A 361 -18.80 -17.04 -1.90
CA VAL A 361 -18.03 -15.94 -2.49
C VAL A 361 -16.87 -16.51 -3.27
N THR A 362 -16.90 -16.31 -4.59
CA THR A 362 -15.82 -16.68 -5.51
C THR A 362 -15.05 -15.43 -5.91
N GLY A 363 -13.73 -15.46 -5.81
CA GLY A 363 -12.84 -14.37 -6.19
C GLY A 363 -11.83 -14.78 -7.24
N LEU A 364 -11.59 -13.90 -8.21
CA LEU A 364 -10.57 -14.03 -9.25
C LEU A 364 -9.77 -12.74 -9.34
N LEU A 365 -8.45 -12.83 -9.28
CA LEU A 365 -7.54 -11.72 -9.48
C LEU A 365 -6.48 -12.09 -10.53
N ASP A 366 -6.32 -11.24 -11.52
CA ASP A 366 -5.18 -11.21 -12.44
C ASP A 366 -4.55 -9.83 -12.39
N PHE A 367 -3.33 -9.78 -11.90
CA PHE A 367 -2.59 -8.56 -11.63
C PHE A 367 -1.23 -8.64 -12.31
N ASP A 368 -0.89 -7.60 -13.07
CA ASP A 368 0.43 -7.44 -13.71
C ASP A 368 0.91 -6.02 -13.53
N SER A 369 2.06 -5.87 -12.90
CA SER A 369 2.67 -4.57 -12.64
C SER A 369 4.15 -4.62 -12.96
N ILE A 370 4.63 -3.59 -13.62
CA ILE A 370 6.05 -3.33 -13.84
C ILE A 370 6.37 -1.90 -13.44
N ASP A 371 7.47 -1.73 -12.75
CA ASP A 371 8.07 -0.45 -12.43
C ASP A 371 9.46 -0.37 -13.02
N PHE A 372 9.89 0.84 -13.29
CA PHE A 372 11.27 1.15 -13.62
C PHE A 372 11.66 2.41 -12.85
N ASP A 373 12.65 2.28 -11.99
CA ASP A 373 13.08 3.38 -11.13
C ASP A 373 14.56 3.26 -10.74
N SER A 374 15.15 4.37 -10.35
CA SER A 374 16.50 4.40 -9.77
C SER A 374 16.41 4.21 -8.25
N TYR A 375 17.02 3.16 -7.73
CA TYR A 375 17.04 2.91 -6.29
C TYR A 375 18.17 3.66 -5.57
N SER A 376 19.15 4.19 -6.28
CA SER A 376 20.28 4.88 -5.67
C SER A 376 20.04 6.37 -5.48
N SER A 377 19.01 6.94 -6.08
CA SER A 377 18.75 8.39 -6.12
C SER A 377 19.99 9.20 -6.50
N VAL A 378 20.92 8.58 -7.21
CA VAL A 378 22.10 9.26 -7.79
C VAL A 378 21.63 9.89 -9.07
N GLY A 379 21.22 11.13 -8.93
CA GLY A 379 20.90 11.92 -10.07
C GLY A 379 22.13 12.18 -10.89
N GLN A 380 21.94 12.08 -12.18
CA GLN A 380 22.77 12.72 -13.19
C GLN A 380 24.26 12.54 -12.97
N GLY A 381 24.68 11.34 -13.09
CA GLY A 381 26.06 10.97 -13.14
C GLY A 381 27.09 12.09 -13.37
N LEU A 382 28.23 11.74 -13.32
CA LEU A 382 29.47 12.54 -13.46
C LEU A 382 29.49 13.65 -14.55
N ALA A 383 28.50 13.72 -15.43
CA ALA A 383 28.36 14.80 -16.41
C ALA A 383 27.92 16.15 -15.77
N PHE A 384 27.36 16.13 -14.57
CA PHE A 384 26.95 17.32 -13.86
C PHE A 384 27.65 17.44 -12.50
N ASN A 385 28.93 17.75 -12.55
CA ASN A 385 29.61 18.28 -11.40
C ASN A 385 29.18 19.75 -11.21
N PRO A 386 28.38 20.09 -10.17
CA PRO A 386 28.00 21.49 -9.93
C PRO A 386 29.18 22.41 -9.66
N ASN A 387 30.36 21.84 -9.36
CA ASN A 387 31.59 22.58 -9.12
C ASN A 387 32.48 22.72 -10.37
N GLY A 388 32.02 22.27 -11.53
CA GLY A 388 32.79 22.41 -12.79
C GLY A 388 34.11 21.62 -12.86
N VAL A 389 34.33 20.68 -11.93
CA VAL A 389 35.55 19.86 -11.92
C VAL A 389 35.38 18.73 -12.95
N PRO A 390 36.30 18.57 -13.92
CA PRO A 390 36.20 17.49 -14.89
C PRO A 390 36.21 16.12 -14.18
N VAL A 391 35.37 15.21 -14.66
CA VAL A 391 35.30 13.82 -14.19
C VAL A 391 36.68 13.12 -14.17
N ALA A 392 37.53 13.43 -15.13
CA ALA A 392 38.91 12.96 -15.23
C ALA A 392 39.76 13.32 -13.99
N ALA A 393 39.44 14.42 -13.30
CA ALA A 393 40.16 14.86 -12.12
C ALA A 393 39.64 14.19 -10.84
N ILE A 394 38.36 13.77 -10.86
CA ILE A 394 37.71 13.13 -9.67
C ILE A 394 37.94 11.60 -9.75
N ALA A 395 37.87 11.02 -10.92
CA ALA A 395 38.01 9.59 -11.12
C ALA A 395 38.61 9.30 -12.52
N PRO A 396 39.94 9.30 -12.66
CA PRO A 396 40.62 9.14 -13.95
C PRO A 396 40.20 7.86 -14.70
N ARG A 397 39.83 6.80 -13.99
CA ARG A 397 39.33 5.54 -14.58
C ARG A 397 37.93 5.65 -15.15
N LEU A 398 37.11 6.57 -14.66
CA LEU A 398 35.76 6.85 -15.15
C LEU A 398 35.77 7.75 -16.38
N ALA A 399 36.81 8.60 -16.52
CA ALA A 399 36.95 9.46 -17.68
C ALA A 399 37.15 8.68 -18.98
N ALA A 400 37.77 7.51 -18.92
CA ALA A 400 38.04 6.68 -20.10
C ALA A 400 36.75 6.08 -20.72
N VAL A 401 35.66 6.04 -20.00
CA VAL A 401 34.40 5.41 -20.45
C VAL A 401 33.30 6.44 -20.70
N ASN A 402 33.49 7.67 -20.27
CA ASN A 402 32.53 8.76 -20.54
C ASN A 402 32.66 9.32 -21.97
N THR A 403 33.12 8.51 -22.91
CA THR A 403 33.27 8.91 -24.36
C THR A 403 31.91 9.11 -25.04
N LEU A 404 30.79 8.77 -24.39
CA LEU A 404 29.46 8.81 -24.99
C LEU A 404 28.59 9.98 -24.57
N GLY A 405 29.03 10.86 -23.66
CA GLY A 405 28.28 12.06 -23.27
C GLY A 405 26.92 11.77 -22.59
N SER A 406 26.72 10.54 -22.15
CA SER A 406 25.48 10.10 -21.53
C SER A 406 25.49 10.31 -20.02
N PRO A 407 24.39 10.76 -19.42
CA PRO A 407 24.26 10.78 -17.97
C PRO A 407 24.53 9.39 -17.42
N GLN A 408 25.30 9.29 -16.34
CA GLN A 408 25.58 8.02 -15.71
C GLN A 408 24.65 7.85 -14.52
N GLY A 409 23.95 6.73 -14.46
CA GLY A 409 23.10 6.34 -13.36
C GLY A 409 23.66 5.14 -12.62
N VAL A 410 23.65 5.17 -11.30
CA VAL A 410 24.00 4.00 -10.49
C VAL A 410 22.72 3.28 -10.13
N GLY A 411 22.47 2.17 -10.78
CA GLY A 411 21.42 1.25 -10.40
C GLY A 411 19.99 1.67 -10.71
N SER A 412 19.51 1.20 -11.81
CA SER A 412 18.09 1.15 -12.11
C SER A 412 17.56 -0.26 -11.85
N SER A 413 16.33 -0.39 -11.42
CA SER A 413 15.66 -1.68 -11.26
C SER A 413 14.31 -1.70 -11.94
N ASP A 414 13.90 -2.89 -12.38
CA ASP A 414 12.68 -3.12 -13.14
C ASP A 414 11.80 -4.23 -12.52
N PRO A 415 11.40 -4.10 -11.27
CA PRO A 415 10.57 -5.12 -10.63
C PRO A 415 9.25 -5.28 -11.39
N ARG A 416 9.00 -6.50 -11.87
CA ARG A 416 7.71 -6.92 -12.40
C ARG A 416 7.06 -7.92 -11.46
N ASN A 417 5.87 -7.63 -11.05
CA ASN A 417 5.05 -8.47 -10.18
C ASN A 417 3.78 -8.91 -10.93
N MET A 418 3.64 -10.21 -11.11
CA MET A 418 2.46 -10.83 -11.70
C MET A 418 1.82 -11.72 -10.66
N THR A 419 0.57 -11.46 -10.32
CA THR A 419 -0.18 -12.26 -9.34
C THR A 419 -1.45 -12.78 -9.98
N LYS A 420 -1.67 -14.10 -9.84
CA LYS A 420 -2.95 -14.75 -10.14
C LYS A 420 -3.48 -15.38 -8.86
N GLN A 421 -4.74 -15.10 -8.57
CA GLN A 421 -5.41 -15.63 -7.38
C GLN A 421 -6.80 -16.12 -7.72
N PHE A 422 -7.12 -17.28 -7.23
CA PHE A 422 -8.47 -17.82 -7.11
C PHE A 422 -8.79 -17.97 -5.63
N SER A 423 -9.97 -17.55 -5.20
CA SER A 423 -10.44 -17.79 -3.85
C SER A 423 -11.90 -18.23 -3.84
N GLN A 424 -12.24 -19.09 -2.90
CA GLN A 424 -13.59 -19.60 -2.68
C GLN A 424 -13.86 -19.62 -1.18
N GLU A 425 -14.95 -18.97 -0.76
CA GLU A 425 -15.46 -19.04 0.59
C GLU A 425 -16.90 -19.55 0.56
N VAL A 426 -17.23 -20.49 1.42
CA VAL A 426 -18.60 -20.98 1.59
C VAL A 426 -18.94 -20.88 3.09
N ARG A 427 -20.10 -20.35 3.41
CA ARG A 427 -20.58 -20.15 4.77
C ARG A 427 -22.02 -20.60 4.90
N LEU A 428 -22.33 -21.19 6.05
CA LEU A 428 -23.69 -21.40 6.53
C LEU A 428 -23.89 -20.59 7.81
N ALA A 429 -24.85 -19.69 7.80
CA ALA A 429 -25.20 -18.85 8.94
C ALA A 429 -26.65 -19.08 9.34
N SER A 430 -26.93 -19.03 10.66
CA SER A 430 -28.28 -19.07 11.21
C SER A 430 -28.74 -17.68 11.62
N ASP A 431 -30.05 -17.48 11.56
CA ASP A 431 -30.77 -16.32 12.12
C ASP A 431 -32.04 -16.86 12.83
N PHE A 432 -31.80 -17.54 13.95
CA PHE A 432 -32.87 -18.12 14.77
C PHE A 432 -33.40 -17.07 15.75
N ASP A 433 -34.72 -17.08 16.00
CA ASP A 433 -35.35 -16.25 17.02
C ASP A 433 -34.95 -16.61 18.47
N GLY A 434 -34.16 -17.70 18.63
CA GLY A 434 -33.73 -18.19 19.94
C GLY A 434 -32.44 -17.50 20.42
N MET A 435 -32.00 -17.85 21.62
CA MET A 435 -30.79 -17.30 22.25
C MET A 435 -29.46 -17.71 21.57
N PHE A 436 -29.51 -18.54 20.55
CA PHE A 436 -28.30 -19.13 19.94
C PHE A 436 -28.32 -18.98 18.44
N ASN A 437 -27.27 -18.37 17.91
CA ASN A 437 -26.99 -18.30 16.49
C ASN A 437 -25.54 -18.74 16.17
N PHE A 438 -25.30 -19.23 14.98
CA PHE A 438 -23.99 -19.67 14.56
C PHE A 438 -23.67 -19.30 13.11
N MET A 439 -22.40 -19.26 12.81
CA MET A 439 -21.86 -19.28 11.46
C MET A 439 -20.73 -20.27 11.39
N ILE A 440 -20.71 -21.11 10.36
CA ILE A 440 -19.60 -21.99 10.01
C ILE A 440 -19.20 -21.76 8.57
N GLY A 441 -17.91 -21.89 8.26
CA GLY A 441 -17.43 -21.66 6.91
C GLY A 441 -16.12 -22.35 6.60
N ALA A 442 -15.86 -22.46 5.32
CA ALA A 442 -14.63 -22.98 4.75
C ALA A 442 -14.11 -21.99 3.68
N PHE A 443 -12.80 -21.86 3.61
CA PHE A 443 -12.11 -20.99 2.67
C PHE A 443 -10.95 -21.72 2.01
N TYR A 444 -10.82 -21.51 0.70
CA TYR A 444 -9.69 -21.96 -0.10
C TYR A 444 -9.15 -20.79 -0.94
N GLU A 445 -7.83 -20.66 -1.00
CA GLU A 445 -7.14 -19.76 -1.92
C GLU A 445 -5.98 -20.49 -2.60
N ASN A 446 -5.92 -20.36 -3.92
CA ASN A 446 -4.72 -20.67 -4.70
C ASN A 446 -4.16 -19.36 -5.28
N ARG A 447 -2.91 -19.06 -4.93
CA ARG A 447 -2.24 -17.84 -5.37
C ARG A 447 -0.87 -18.15 -5.95
N LYS A 448 -0.58 -17.55 -7.08
CA LYS A 448 0.71 -17.61 -7.73
C LYS A 448 1.25 -16.19 -7.92
N ILE A 449 2.45 -15.96 -7.41
CA ILE A 449 3.20 -14.71 -7.57
C ILE A 449 4.44 -15.03 -8.41
N ASP A 450 4.62 -14.36 -9.53
CA ASP A 450 5.85 -14.32 -10.32
C ASP A 450 6.47 -12.93 -10.14
N PHE A 451 7.59 -12.86 -9.42
CA PHE A 451 8.33 -11.63 -9.20
C PHE A 451 9.65 -11.69 -9.94
N ASN A 452 9.77 -10.93 -11.01
CA ASN A 452 10.95 -10.85 -11.86
C ASN A 452 11.57 -9.47 -11.71
N THR A 453 12.88 -9.41 -11.53
CA THR A 453 13.55 -8.12 -11.44
C THR A 453 14.97 -8.22 -11.95
N SER A 454 15.39 -7.23 -12.69
CA SER A 454 16.78 -7.00 -13.00
C SER A 454 17.27 -5.71 -12.36
N GLN A 455 18.55 -5.63 -12.19
CA GLN A 455 19.25 -4.42 -11.81
C GLN A 455 20.30 -4.12 -12.84
N GLN A 456 20.38 -2.87 -13.22
CA GLN A 456 21.27 -2.40 -14.26
C GLN A 456 22.22 -1.37 -13.68
N GLY A 457 23.51 -1.63 -13.78
CA GLY A 457 24.54 -0.63 -13.56
C GLY A 457 24.80 0.10 -14.86
N VAL A 458 24.14 1.23 -15.03
CA VAL A 458 24.21 1.95 -16.29
C VAL A 458 25.41 2.87 -16.34
N ASN A 459 26.20 2.75 -17.42
CA ASN A 459 27.33 3.62 -17.72
C ASN A 459 28.35 3.76 -16.57
N ILE A 460 28.45 2.74 -15.74
CA ILE A 460 29.51 2.68 -14.74
C ILE A 460 30.67 1.95 -15.37
N SER A 461 31.72 2.67 -15.63
CA SER A 461 32.91 2.16 -16.31
C SER A 461 33.65 1.03 -15.62
N ILE A 462 33.34 0.82 -14.37
CA ILE A 462 33.94 -0.25 -13.57
C ILE A 462 33.18 -1.55 -13.73
N ILE A 463 31.95 -1.48 -14.15
CA ILE A 463 31.19 -2.65 -14.58
C ILE A 463 31.55 -2.87 -16.04
N ALA A 464 32.66 -3.55 -16.27
CA ALA A 464 33.03 -3.96 -17.60
C ALA A 464 31.86 -4.70 -18.23
N LEU A 465 31.69 -4.54 -19.54
CA LEU A 465 30.77 -5.38 -20.28
C LEU A 465 31.13 -6.84 -20.04
N ASP A 466 30.15 -7.67 -19.77
CA ASP A 466 30.35 -9.11 -19.70
C ASP A 466 31.01 -9.58 -21.02
N PRO A 467 32.21 -10.15 -20.96
CA PRO A 467 32.93 -10.56 -22.18
C PRO A 467 32.22 -11.66 -22.97
N PHE A 468 31.27 -12.40 -22.33
CA PHE A 468 30.53 -13.49 -22.97
C PHE A 468 29.20 -13.03 -23.55
N THR A 469 28.51 -12.09 -22.89
CA THR A 469 27.17 -11.66 -23.29
C THR A 469 27.12 -10.25 -23.83
N GLY A 470 28.16 -9.45 -23.59
CA GLY A 470 28.21 -8.04 -23.92
C GLY A 470 27.25 -7.18 -23.11
N ASN A 471 26.67 -7.73 -22.02
CA ASN A 471 25.70 -7.03 -21.18
C ASN A 471 26.40 -6.18 -20.14
N SER A 472 25.77 -5.04 -19.83
CA SER A 472 26.13 -4.16 -18.72
C SER A 472 25.23 -4.31 -17.50
N TYR A 473 24.41 -5.36 -17.46
CA TYR A 473 23.53 -5.62 -16.32
C TYR A 473 24.30 -6.21 -15.16
N ASP A 474 23.89 -5.82 -13.93
CA ASP A 474 24.43 -6.39 -12.72
C ASP A 474 23.88 -7.78 -12.45
N TRP A 475 22.56 -7.96 -12.58
CA TRP A 475 21.89 -9.24 -12.38
C TRP A 475 20.45 -9.27 -12.88
N TYR A 476 19.94 -10.49 -13.08
CA TYR A 476 18.54 -10.77 -13.35
C TYR A 476 18.07 -12.00 -12.58
N LYS A 477 16.94 -11.92 -11.90
CA LYS A 477 16.33 -13.02 -11.15
C LYS A 477 14.84 -13.13 -11.39
N LYS A 478 14.34 -14.35 -11.25
CA LYS A 478 12.92 -14.69 -11.29
C LYS A 478 12.58 -15.48 -10.03
N HIS A 479 11.63 -15.01 -9.28
CA HIS A 479 11.06 -15.72 -8.14
C HIS A 479 9.63 -16.11 -8.45
N ARG A 480 9.28 -17.37 -8.21
CA ARG A 480 7.91 -17.87 -8.29
C ARG A 480 7.50 -18.42 -6.95
N THR A 481 6.45 -17.88 -6.38
CA THR A 481 5.82 -18.38 -5.16
C THR A 481 4.42 -18.89 -5.49
N LYS A 482 4.17 -20.17 -5.21
CA LYS A 482 2.83 -20.77 -5.23
C LYS A 482 2.37 -20.93 -3.80
N THR A 483 1.13 -20.54 -3.52
CA THR A 483 0.54 -20.62 -2.19
C THR A 483 -0.83 -21.27 -2.30
N ASP A 484 -1.06 -22.30 -1.48
CA ASP A 484 -2.37 -22.87 -1.21
C ASP A 484 -2.73 -22.62 0.24
N THR A 485 -3.88 -21.97 0.45
CA THR A 485 -4.39 -21.64 1.80
C THR A 485 -5.72 -22.32 2.00
N TYR A 486 -5.87 -23.02 3.13
CA TYR A 486 -7.09 -23.68 3.55
C TYR A 486 -7.50 -23.13 4.91
N SER A 487 -8.78 -22.87 5.10
CA SER A 487 -9.28 -22.51 6.43
C SER A 487 -10.63 -23.13 6.68
N VAL A 488 -10.86 -23.46 7.95
CA VAL A 488 -12.19 -23.76 8.49
C VAL A 488 -12.40 -22.83 9.68
N PHE A 489 -13.57 -22.22 9.73
CA PHE A 489 -13.88 -21.25 10.78
C PHE A 489 -15.34 -21.34 11.20
N GLY A 490 -15.61 -20.84 12.40
CA GLY A 490 -16.96 -20.72 12.87
C GLY A 490 -17.03 -19.77 14.06
N SER A 491 -18.20 -19.22 14.26
CA SER A 491 -18.54 -18.43 15.43
C SER A 491 -19.94 -18.77 15.91
N THR A 492 -20.15 -18.56 17.18
CA THR A 492 -21.49 -18.64 17.78
C THR A 492 -21.79 -17.36 18.53
N THR A 493 -23.02 -16.90 18.42
CA THR A 493 -23.56 -15.79 19.18
C THR A 493 -24.63 -16.31 20.13
N ILE A 494 -24.52 -15.96 21.41
CA ILE A 494 -25.40 -16.41 22.48
C ILE A 494 -25.94 -15.19 23.20
N ASP A 495 -27.23 -14.97 23.12
CA ASP A 495 -27.95 -13.97 23.90
C ASP A 495 -28.18 -14.49 25.34
N LEU A 496 -27.21 -14.18 26.21
CA LEU A 496 -27.26 -14.58 27.62
C LEU A 496 -28.44 -13.93 28.38
N SER A 497 -28.86 -12.78 27.88
CA SER A 497 -30.08 -12.08 28.27
C SER A 497 -30.45 -11.06 27.18
N GLU A 498 -31.61 -10.40 27.29
CA GLU A 498 -32.04 -9.32 26.38
C GLU A 498 -31.00 -8.17 26.26
N LYS A 499 -30.07 -8.08 27.21
CA LYS A 499 -29.03 -7.02 27.23
C LYS A 499 -27.59 -7.53 27.05
N LEU A 500 -27.36 -8.83 27.12
CA LEU A 500 -26.02 -9.38 27.17
C LEU A 500 -25.82 -10.43 26.08
N GLU A 501 -25.00 -10.10 25.06
CA GLU A 501 -24.63 -10.96 23.94
C GLU A 501 -23.17 -11.41 24.11
N LEU A 502 -22.92 -12.68 23.99
CA LEU A 502 -21.60 -13.30 23.93
C LEU A 502 -21.39 -13.85 22.52
N THR A 503 -20.33 -13.42 21.84
CA THR A 503 -19.88 -14.06 20.60
C THR A 503 -18.52 -14.71 20.83
N ALA A 504 -18.37 -15.98 20.42
CA ALA A 504 -17.12 -16.70 20.46
C ALA A 504 -16.88 -17.38 19.11
N GLY A 505 -15.65 -17.35 18.63
CA GLY A 505 -15.30 -17.94 17.34
C GLY A 505 -13.87 -18.43 17.26
N LEU A 506 -13.63 -19.26 16.27
CA LEU A 506 -12.35 -19.87 16.02
C LEU A 506 -12.14 -20.06 14.52
N ARG A 507 -10.93 -19.76 14.05
CA ARG A 507 -10.48 -20.08 12.69
C ARG A 507 -9.19 -20.86 12.74
N TRP A 508 -9.16 -21.98 12.06
CA TRP A 508 -7.93 -22.69 11.75
C TRP A 508 -7.54 -22.40 10.29
N THR A 509 -6.31 -22.01 10.07
CA THR A 509 -5.77 -21.74 8.74
C THR A 509 -4.48 -22.54 8.56
N LYS A 510 -4.35 -23.19 7.41
CA LYS A 510 -3.13 -23.86 6.96
C LYS A 510 -2.68 -23.25 5.64
N GLU A 511 -1.40 -22.96 5.54
CA GLU A 511 -0.75 -22.46 4.33
C GLU A 511 0.39 -23.36 3.90
N ASN A 512 0.41 -23.67 2.61
CA ASN A 512 1.52 -24.36 1.96
C ASN A 512 2.08 -23.43 0.89
N LYS A 513 3.34 -23.02 1.03
CA LYS A 513 4.04 -22.18 0.07
C LYS A 513 5.19 -22.95 -0.55
N VAL A 514 5.40 -22.77 -1.84
CA VAL A 514 6.55 -23.32 -2.55
C VAL A 514 7.17 -22.19 -3.37
N ASN A 515 8.42 -21.88 -3.08
CA ASN A 515 9.18 -20.88 -3.82
C ASN A 515 10.21 -21.55 -4.72
N THR A 516 10.38 -21.03 -5.93
CA THR A 516 11.45 -21.38 -6.85
C THR A 516 12.17 -20.11 -7.28
N ILE A 517 13.50 -20.15 -7.25
CA ILE A 517 14.34 -19.03 -7.66
C ILE A 517 15.13 -19.45 -8.90
N THR A 518 15.05 -18.64 -9.92
CA THR A 518 15.87 -18.79 -11.13
C THR A 518 16.69 -17.54 -11.32
N VAL A 519 17.99 -17.68 -11.52
CA VAL A 519 18.92 -16.58 -11.78
C VAL A 519 19.50 -16.73 -13.17
N PRO A 520 18.87 -16.12 -14.19
CA PRO A 520 19.35 -16.22 -15.56
C PRO A 520 20.70 -15.56 -15.77
N TYR A 521 21.02 -14.57 -14.96
CA TYR A 521 22.24 -13.80 -15.12
C TYR A 521 22.67 -13.12 -13.81
N VAL A 522 23.97 -13.20 -13.50
CA VAL A 522 24.67 -12.37 -12.50
C VAL A 522 26.00 -11.96 -13.08
N HIS A 523 26.30 -10.67 -13.04
CA HIS A 523 27.59 -10.15 -13.45
C HIS A 523 28.69 -10.61 -12.49
N PHE A 524 29.88 -10.95 -13.03
CA PHE A 524 31.03 -11.48 -12.26
C PHE A 524 31.40 -10.60 -11.05
N PHE A 525 31.17 -9.31 -11.17
CA PHE A 525 31.45 -8.33 -10.14
C PHE A 525 30.62 -8.56 -8.85
N LEU A 526 29.42 -9.10 -8.95
CA LEU A 526 28.58 -9.42 -7.79
C LEU A 526 28.78 -10.86 -7.29
N SER A 527 29.31 -11.75 -8.09
CA SER A 527 29.43 -13.17 -7.77
C SER A 527 30.76 -13.55 -7.08
N SER A 528 31.65 -12.61 -6.80
CA SER A 528 32.94 -12.83 -6.11
C SER A 528 33.91 -13.80 -6.81
N GLY A 529 33.74 -14.09 -8.08
CA GLY A 529 34.57 -15.02 -8.84
C GLY A 529 34.47 -14.83 -10.33
N PRO A 530 35.34 -15.44 -11.12
CA PRO A 530 35.32 -15.33 -12.59
C PRO A 530 34.13 -16.07 -13.24
N ALA A 531 33.27 -16.67 -12.45
CA ALA A 531 32.14 -17.43 -12.96
C ALA A 531 30.88 -16.54 -12.96
N PHE A 532 30.45 -16.16 -14.16
CA PHE A 532 29.05 -15.86 -14.39
C PHE A 532 28.26 -17.08 -13.98
N ILE A 533 27.15 -16.84 -13.28
CA ILE A 533 26.20 -17.92 -13.02
C ILE A 533 25.64 -18.29 -14.38
N ASP A 534 25.89 -19.52 -14.80
CA ASP A 534 25.37 -20.06 -16.04
C ASP A 534 23.85 -19.92 -16.11
N SER A 535 23.36 -19.72 -17.33
CA SER A 535 21.95 -19.65 -17.67
C SER A 535 21.24 -20.96 -17.30
N GLY A 536 20.85 -21.14 -16.07
CA GLY A 536 20.25 -22.40 -15.61
C GLY A 536 20.32 -22.57 -14.11
N PHE A 537 20.88 -21.62 -13.38
CA PHE A 537 20.80 -21.66 -11.92
C PHE A 537 19.33 -21.71 -11.52
N PHE A 538 18.94 -22.84 -11.02
CA PHE A 538 17.58 -23.12 -10.54
C PHE A 538 17.69 -23.68 -9.12
N SER A 539 17.28 -22.89 -8.13
CA SER A 539 17.05 -23.50 -6.83
C SER A 539 15.85 -24.42 -6.92
N GLY A 540 16.03 -25.65 -6.55
CA GLY A 540 14.90 -26.58 -6.33
C GLY A 540 13.85 -25.93 -5.41
N PRO A 541 12.64 -26.50 -5.34
CA PRO A 541 11.55 -25.90 -4.57
C PRO A 541 11.93 -25.74 -3.10
N ILE A 542 11.76 -24.53 -2.59
CA ILE A 542 11.90 -24.21 -1.16
C ILE A 542 10.50 -24.21 -0.56
N PRO A 543 10.12 -25.22 0.21
CA PRO A 543 8.82 -25.28 0.86
C PRO A 543 8.78 -24.43 2.12
N PHE A 544 7.63 -23.81 2.37
CA PHE A 544 7.26 -23.21 3.65
C PHE A 544 5.84 -23.62 3.99
N ASN A 545 5.65 -24.25 5.15
CA ASN A 545 4.35 -24.69 5.63
C ASN A 545 4.11 -24.09 7.00
N ASP A 546 2.93 -23.54 7.20
CA ASP A 546 2.53 -22.95 8.46
C ASP A 546 1.05 -23.22 8.76
N SER A 547 0.69 -23.15 10.03
CA SER A 547 -0.69 -23.22 10.46
C SER A 547 -0.93 -22.32 11.66
N ASN A 548 -2.10 -21.72 11.71
CA ASN A 548 -2.47 -20.81 12.79
C ASN A 548 -3.89 -21.08 13.28
N LEU A 549 -4.09 -20.91 14.57
CA LEU A 549 -5.38 -20.94 15.23
C LEU A 549 -5.69 -19.52 15.73
N SER A 550 -6.82 -18.95 15.28
CA SER A 550 -7.22 -17.59 15.59
C SER A 550 -8.53 -17.57 16.39
N PRO A 551 -8.49 -17.68 17.72
CA PRO A 551 -9.65 -17.49 18.57
C PRO A 551 -10.03 -16.01 18.71
N GLU A 552 -11.32 -15.76 18.85
CA GLU A 552 -11.89 -14.45 19.17
C GLU A 552 -13.09 -14.63 20.10
N VAL A 553 -13.21 -13.77 21.11
CA VAL A 553 -14.36 -13.70 22.01
C VAL A 553 -14.72 -12.25 22.22
N SER A 554 -16.01 -11.93 22.09
CA SER A 554 -16.54 -10.60 22.40
C SER A 554 -17.80 -10.69 23.27
N LEU A 555 -17.94 -9.72 24.13
CA LEU A 555 -19.10 -9.54 25.00
C LEU A 555 -19.67 -8.14 24.70
N LYS A 556 -20.94 -8.08 24.38
CA LYS A 556 -21.70 -6.84 24.18
C LYS A 556 -22.75 -6.70 25.27
N TYR A 557 -22.81 -5.54 25.89
CA TYR A 557 -23.82 -5.20 26.91
C TYR A 557 -24.62 -3.97 26.50
N LYS A 558 -25.90 -4.14 26.26
CA LYS A 558 -26.85 -3.10 25.92
C LYS A 558 -27.31 -2.42 27.20
N VAL A 559 -26.71 -1.27 27.50
CA VAL A 559 -27.11 -0.46 28.68
C VAL A 559 -28.53 0.11 28.46
N SER A 560 -28.75 0.67 27.27
CA SER A 560 -30.01 1.18 26.76
C SER A 560 -30.05 1.00 25.23
N ASP A 561 -31.14 1.40 24.58
CA ASP A 561 -31.24 1.34 23.11
C ASP A 561 -30.19 2.23 22.39
N ASP A 562 -29.67 3.23 23.09
CA ASP A 562 -28.71 4.21 22.54
C ASP A 562 -27.31 4.03 23.09
N ILE A 563 -27.04 3.08 23.99
CA ILE A 563 -25.74 2.87 24.61
C ILE A 563 -25.38 1.40 24.65
N ASN A 564 -24.36 1.01 23.91
CA ASN A 564 -23.75 -0.31 23.89
C ASN A 564 -22.33 -0.25 24.42
N LEU A 565 -21.99 -1.10 25.39
CA LEU A 565 -20.64 -1.35 25.83
C LEU A 565 -20.17 -2.68 25.26
N TYR A 566 -18.89 -2.79 24.96
CA TYR A 566 -18.32 -4.07 24.53
C TYR A 566 -16.92 -4.29 25.07
N ALA A 567 -16.55 -5.56 25.18
CA ALA A 567 -15.21 -6.02 25.43
C ALA A 567 -14.87 -7.15 24.45
N ALA A 568 -13.69 -7.14 23.86
CA ALA A 568 -13.29 -8.16 22.91
C ALA A 568 -11.84 -8.60 23.16
N PHE A 569 -11.61 -9.91 23.12
CA PHE A 569 -10.30 -10.51 23.00
C PHE A 569 -10.13 -11.05 21.58
N LYS A 570 -9.07 -10.67 20.91
CA LYS A 570 -8.86 -10.98 19.51
C LYS A 570 -7.44 -11.49 19.27
N THR A 571 -7.32 -12.33 18.26
CA THR A 571 -6.04 -12.78 17.77
C THR A 571 -5.97 -12.58 16.26
N GLY A 572 -4.74 -12.50 15.77
CA GLY A 572 -4.49 -12.36 14.35
C GLY A 572 -3.13 -12.89 13.97
N PHE A 573 -2.94 -13.14 12.70
CA PHE A 573 -1.63 -13.50 12.19
C PHE A 573 -1.40 -12.97 10.79
N LYS A 574 -0.13 -12.85 10.46
CA LYS A 574 0.38 -12.57 9.12
C LYS A 574 1.36 -13.67 8.77
N SER A 575 1.10 -14.35 7.67
CA SER A 575 1.88 -15.50 7.26
C SER A 575 3.36 -15.18 7.07
N GLY A 576 4.21 -16.11 7.43
CA GLY A 576 5.61 -16.12 7.04
C GLY A 576 5.80 -16.49 5.57
N GLY A 577 7.04 -16.60 5.17
CA GLY A 577 7.34 -16.91 3.80
C GLY A 577 8.83 -17.00 3.50
N ILE A 578 9.14 -16.85 2.24
CA ILE A 578 10.51 -16.88 1.72
C ILE A 578 10.83 -15.50 1.15
N ASP A 579 11.94 -14.94 1.57
CA ASP A 579 12.39 -13.63 1.12
C ASP A 579 12.71 -13.65 -0.38
N ASN A 580 11.95 -12.90 -1.16
CA ASN A 580 12.18 -12.75 -2.59
C ASN A 580 12.97 -11.48 -2.95
N SER A 581 13.35 -10.69 -1.96
CA SER A 581 14.18 -9.51 -2.14
C SER A 581 15.69 -9.83 -2.10
N ALA A 582 16.05 -11.03 -1.61
CA ALA A 582 17.43 -11.49 -1.61
C ALA A 582 18.05 -11.43 -3.01
N LEU A 583 19.25 -10.85 -3.10
CA LEU A 583 19.98 -10.77 -4.38
C LEU A 583 20.60 -12.11 -4.76
N PRO A 584 20.83 -12.33 -6.05
CA PRO A 584 21.64 -13.44 -6.54
C PRO A 584 23.10 -13.23 -6.19
N SER A 585 23.41 -13.23 -4.89
CA SER A 585 24.76 -13.22 -4.36
C SER A 585 25.26 -14.65 -4.17
N SER A 586 26.52 -14.79 -3.78
CA SER A 586 27.10 -16.06 -3.35
C SER A 586 26.24 -16.83 -2.33
N ASN A 587 25.39 -16.11 -1.56
CA ASN A 587 24.44 -16.74 -0.63
C ASN A 587 23.36 -17.56 -1.34
N LEU A 588 22.84 -17.10 -2.49
CA LEU A 588 21.88 -17.87 -3.27
C LEU A 588 22.55 -19.02 -4.03
N LEU A 589 23.82 -18.90 -4.39
CA LEU A 589 24.56 -19.97 -5.08
C LEU A 589 24.62 -21.25 -4.25
N GLY A 590 24.65 -21.15 -2.94
CA GLY A 590 24.61 -22.30 -2.05
C GLY A 590 23.31 -23.11 -2.13
N LEU A 591 22.25 -22.58 -2.73
CA LEU A 591 21.00 -23.34 -2.94
C LEU A 591 21.12 -24.43 -3.99
N ASP A 592 22.06 -24.32 -4.90
CA ASP A 592 22.31 -25.33 -5.93
C ASP A 592 23.19 -26.48 -5.44
N ASN A 593 23.89 -26.29 -4.34
CA ASN A 593 24.71 -27.31 -3.73
C ASN A 593 23.90 -28.11 -2.68
N PRO A 594 23.67 -29.41 -2.86
CA PRO A 594 22.92 -30.23 -1.90
C PRO A 594 23.45 -30.16 -0.45
N ALA A 595 24.74 -29.91 -0.26
CA ALA A 595 25.36 -29.85 1.08
C ALA A 595 25.04 -28.53 1.82
N THR A 596 24.75 -27.46 1.12
CA THR A 596 24.51 -26.11 1.69
C THR A 596 23.07 -25.62 1.50
N ARG A 597 22.31 -26.29 0.63
CA ARG A 597 20.95 -25.89 0.24
C ARG A 597 20.03 -25.60 1.42
N ASP A 598 19.93 -26.55 2.36
CA ASP A 598 18.99 -26.43 3.47
C ASP A 598 19.35 -25.27 4.41
N ALA A 599 20.65 -25.04 4.62
CA ALA A 599 21.12 -23.92 5.43
C ALA A 599 20.84 -22.56 4.76
N VAL A 600 21.09 -22.46 3.44
CA VAL A 600 20.80 -21.23 2.68
C VAL A 600 19.29 -21.00 2.58
N ALA A 601 18.51 -22.04 2.30
CA ALA A 601 17.06 -21.96 2.25
C ALA A 601 16.47 -21.50 3.59
N ALA A 602 16.98 -22.05 4.70
CA ALA A 602 16.57 -21.63 6.04
C ALA A 602 16.85 -20.14 6.30
N GLY A 603 17.93 -19.62 5.72
CA GLY A 603 18.26 -18.19 5.80
C GLY A 603 17.32 -17.25 5.04
N LEU A 604 16.57 -17.77 4.07
CA LEU A 604 15.58 -16.99 3.31
C LEU A 604 14.18 -17.05 3.96
N ILE A 605 13.97 -17.96 4.92
CA ILE A 605 12.66 -18.15 5.54
C ILE A 605 12.49 -17.18 6.71
N PHE A 606 11.40 -16.44 6.68
CA PHE A 606 10.92 -15.65 7.82
C PHE A 606 9.63 -16.24 8.39
N LYS A 607 9.50 -16.18 9.72
CA LYS A 607 8.38 -16.79 10.47
C LYS A 607 7.13 -15.92 10.39
N SER A 608 5.98 -16.53 10.63
CA SER A 608 4.71 -15.83 10.77
C SER A 608 4.73 -14.87 11.96
N GLU A 609 4.12 -13.71 11.75
CA GLU A 609 3.83 -12.72 12.77
C GLU A 609 2.47 -13.05 13.40
N THR A 610 2.36 -12.92 14.70
CA THR A 610 1.10 -13.13 15.43
C THR A 610 0.75 -11.92 16.29
N ALA A 611 -0.53 -11.62 16.37
CA ALA A 611 -1.09 -10.57 17.19
C ALA A 611 -2.08 -11.15 18.20
N LYS A 612 -2.09 -10.63 19.43
CA LYS A 612 -3.09 -10.96 20.44
C LYS A 612 -3.31 -9.81 21.41
N GLY A 613 -4.51 -9.67 21.89
CA GLY A 613 -4.87 -8.64 22.86
C GLY A 613 -6.34 -8.39 22.90
N GLY A 614 -6.75 -7.25 23.39
CA GLY A 614 -8.15 -6.92 23.53
C GLY A 614 -8.43 -5.45 23.46
N GLU A 615 -9.70 -5.17 23.36
CA GLU A 615 -10.25 -3.82 23.42
C GLU A 615 -11.55 -3.79 24.24
N VAL A 616 -11.80 -2.67 24.85
CA VAL A 616 -13.09 -2.33 25.46
C VAL A 616 -13.58 -1.03 24.87
N GLY A 617 -14.87 -0.91 24.65
CA GLY A 617 -15.40 0.30 24.03
C GLY A 617 -16.86 0.56 24.39
N ALA A 618 -17.27 1.77 24.02
CA ALA A 618 -18.64 2.24 24.15
C ALA A 618 -19.10 2.85 22.83
N LYS A 619 -20.32 2.53 22.43
CA LYS A 619 -21.01 3.10 21.29
C LYS A 619 -22.28 3.76 21.77
N MET A 620 -22.37 5.06 21.57
CA MET A 620 -23.36 5.90 22.25
C MET A 620 -24.03 6.84 21.26
N GLN A 621 -25.31 7.03 21.44
CA GLN A 621 -26.14 8.00 20.73
C GLN A 621 -26.80 8.91 21.74
N PHE A 622 -26.85 10.20 21.46
CA PHE A 622 -27.43 11.22 22.34
C PHE A 622 -28.28 12.19 21.52
N ALA A 623 -29.13 12.97 22.22
CA ALA A 623 -29.94 14.01 21.62
C ALA A 623 -30.81 13.47 20.46
N ASP A 624 -31.66 12.48 20.77
CA ASP A 624 -32.48 11.77 19.78
C ASP A 624 -31.67 11.28 18.58
N ARG A 625 -30.51 10.67 18.88
CA ARG A 625 -29.54 10.15 17.91
C ARG A 625 -28.87 11.19 17.03
N ALA A 626 -29.03 12.47 17.30
CA ALA A 626 -28.36 13.55 16.57
C ALA A 626 -26.83 13.56 16.81
N LEU A 627 -26.36 13.07 17.95
CA LEU A 627 -24.96 12.93 18.28
C LEU A 627 -24.62 11.45 18.48
N THR A 628 -23.73 10.94 17.62
CA THR A 628 -23.10 9.63 17.78
C THR A 628 -21.69 9.82 18.32
N LEU A 629 -21.34 9.08 19.37
CA LEU A 629 -20.00 9.10 19.97
C LEU A 629 -19.55 7.67 20.23
N ASN A 630 -18.45 7.26 19.60
CA ASN A 630 -17.85 5.96 19.82
C ASN A 630 -16.47 6.14 20.45
N SER A 631 -16.14 5.27 21.40
CA SER A 631 -14.84 5.29 22.06
C SER A 631 -14.34 3.87 22.31
N SER A 632 -13.03 3.68 22.26
CA SER A 632 -12.40 2.41 22.61
C SER A 632 -11.02 2.60 23.23
N LEU A 633 -10.67 1.67 24.12
CA LEU A 633 -9.32 1.47 24.65
C LEU A 633 -8.81 0.12 24.17
N PHE A 634 -7.59 0.08 23.70
CA PHE A 634 -7.02 -1.15 23.15
C PHE A 634 -5.62 -1.46 23.68
N TYR A 635 -5.27 -2.74 23.69
CA TYR A 635 -3.95 -3.26 24.02
C TYR A 635 -3.68 -4.53 23.23
N TYR A 636 -2.70 -4.47 22.30
CA TYR A 636 -2.31 -5.60 21.44
C TYR A 636 -0.80 -5.82 21.47
N VAL A 637 -0.39 -7.08 21.47
CA VAL A 637 0.99 -7.52 21.41
C VAL A 637 1.21 -8.28 20.12
N PHE A 638 2.21 -7.83 19.35
CA PHE A 638 2.63 -8.43 18.09
C PHE A 638 3.96 -9.14 18.32
N LYS A 639 4.03 -10.43 18.01
CA LYS A 639 5.24 -11.25 18.11
C LYS A 639 5.76 -11.61 16.74
N ASN A 640 7.09 -11.74 16.64
CA ASN A 640 7.79 -12.02 15.38
C ASN A 640 7.44 -10.99 14.30
N LEU A 641 7.33 -9.70 14.66
CA LEU A 641 7.03 -8.63 13.73
C LEU A 641 7.98 -8.73 12.53
N GLN A 642 7.41 -8.80 11.33
CA GLN A 642 8.20 -8.90 10.11
C GLN A 642 8.69 -7.53 9.69
N LEU A 643 9.99 -7.33 9.73
CA LEU A 643 10.67 -6.13 9.29
C LEU A 643 11.59 -6.42 8.11
N GLN A 644 11.89 -5.40 7.35
CA GLN A 644 12.81 -5.47 6.23
C GLN A 644 13.76 -4.28 6.28
N ASN A 645 15.05 -4.57 6.12
CA ASN A 645 16.11 -3.56 6.00
C ASN A 645 16.95 -3.84 4.76
N PHE A 646 17.55 -2.79 4.23
CA PHE A 646 18.55 -2.91 3.17
C PHE A 646 19.93 -3.18 3.77
N ASN A 647 20.64 -4.19 3.27
CA ASN A 647 22.03 -4.50 3.64
C ASN A 647 22.95 -3.97 2.56
N ALA A 648 23.63 -2.87 2.82
CA ALA A 648 24.55 -2.27 1.88
C ALA A 648 25.82 -3.13 1.63
N THR A 649 26.22 -3.96 2.59
CA THR A 649 27.36 -4.86 2.43
C THR A 649 27.09 -5.95 1.42
N THR A 650 25.87 -6.51 1.46
CA THR A 650 25.41 -7.54 0.52
C THR A 650 24.55 -6.98 -0.60
N ILE A 651 24.32 -5.66 -0.58
CA ILE A 651 23.48 -4.91 -1.55
C ILE A 651 22.10 -5.57 -1.70
N GLN A 652 21.46 -5.93 -0.59
CA GLN A 652 20.18 -6.64 -0.63
C GLN A 652 19.24 -6.18 0.48
N PHE A 653 17.95 -6.28 0.22
CA PHE A 653 16.97 -6.22 1.28
C PHE A 653 16.92 -7.57 2.00
N VAL A 654 16.90 -7.52 3.32
CA VAL A 654 16.83 -8.71 4.18
C VAL A 654 15.59 -8.62 5.04
N THR A 655 14.79 -9.67 4.97
CA THR A 655 13.61 -9.83 5.83
C THR A 655 13.99 -10.59 7.10
N PHE A 656 13.56 -10.08 8.23
CA PHE A 656 13.75 -10.73 9.52
C PHE A 656 12.55 -10.54 10.45
N ASN A 657 12.47 -11.34 11.48
CA ASN A 657 11.47 -11.23 12.51
C ASN A 657 12.02 -10.45 13.72
N ALA A 658 11.44 -9.29 14.00
CA ALA A 658 11.64 -8.58 15.24
C ALA A 658 10.97 -9.33 16.39
N SER A 659 11.46 -9.15 17.63
CA SER A 659 10.99 -9.96 18.75
C SER A 659 9.53 -9.69 19.13
N GLU A 660 9.21 -8.49 19.59
CA GLU A 660 7.87 -8.15 20.06
C GLU A 660 7.63 -6.65 20.01
N LEU A 661 6.41 -6.26 19.57
CA LEU A 661 5.92 -4.89 19.59
C LEU A 661 4.59 -4.85 20.33
N THR A 662 4.41 -3.86 21.20
CA THR A 662 3.13 -3.57 21.86
C THR A 662 2.53 -2.30 21.31
N SER A 663 1.26 -2.36 20.88
CA SER A 663 0.45 -1.20 20.50
C SER A 663 -0.71 -1.07 21.46
N LYS A 664 -0.85 0.10 22.10
CA LYS A 664 -1.92 0.41 23.05
C LYS A 664 -2.35 1.85 22.90
N GLY A 665 -3.60 2.12 23.26
CA GLY A 665 -4.11 3.47 23.11
C GLY A 665 -5.60 3.61 23.27
N ALA A 666 -6.11 4.72 22.73
CA ALA A 666 -7.52 5.07 22.72
C ALA A 666 -7.92 5.63 21.36
N ASP A 667 -9.10 5.30 20.90
CA ASP A 667 -9.75 5.90 19.73
C ASP A 667 -11.09 6.50 20.15
N ILE A 668 -11.41 7.65 19.61
CA ILE A 668 -12.70 8.32 19.74
C ILE A 668 -13.11 8.78 18.35
N ASP A 669 -14.35 8.54 17.95
CA ASP A 669 -14.97 9.14 16.77
C ASP A 669 -16.37 9.66 17.10
N PHE A 670 -16.76 10.74 16.45
CA PHE A 670 -18.06 11.35 16.64
C PHE A 670 -18.66 11.83 15.32
N ARG A 671 -19.99 11.90 15.32
CA ARG A 671 -20.80 12.57 14.30
C ARG A 671 -21.89 13.34 15.01
N TRP A 672 -22.08 14.59 14.62
CA TRP A 672 -23.07 15.46 15.23
C TRP A 672 -23.84 16.23 14.16
N ARG A 673 -25.10 15.92 14.04
CA ARG A 673 -26.08 16.72 13.33
C ARG A 673 -26.52 17.85 14.26
N THR A 674 -26.13 19.06 13.93
CA THR A 674 -26.46 20.22 14.80
C THR A 674 -27.92 20.60 14.67
N PRO A 675 -28.47 21.42 15.62
CA PRO A 675 -29.79 22.02 15.47
C PRO A 675 -29.90 23.00 14.29
N ILE A 676 -28.76 23.41 13.69
CA ILE A 676 -28.75 24.25 12.50
C ILE A 676 -28.96 23.32 11.31
N GLU A 677 -30.01 23.58 10.54
CA GLU A 677 -30.37 22.79 9.38
C GLU A 677 -29.21 22.69 8.39
N GLY A 678 -28.96 21.46 7.96
CA GLY A 678 -27.90 21.12 6.99
C GLY A 678 -26.46 21.18 7.52
N LEU A 679 -26.22 21.58 8.79
CA LEU A 679 -24.89 21.66 9.38
C LEU A 679 -24.56 20.42 10.21
N ASN A 680 -23.52 19.69 9.77
CA ASN A 680 -23.02 18.51 10.44
C ASN A 680 -21.56 18.69 10.83
N PHE A 681 -21.18 18.07 11.95
CA PHE A 681 -19.78 17.90 12.35
C PHE A 681 -19.44 16.42 12.46
N SER A 682 -18.22 16.08 12.13
CA SER A 682 -17.65 14.75 12.32
C SER A 682 -16.17 14.85 12.65
N GLY A 683 -15.63 13.82 13.30
CA GLY A 683 -14.19 13.80 13.56
C GLY A 683 -13.77 12.58 14.35
N GLY A 684 -12.45 12.47 14.53
CA GLY A 684 -11.83 11.41 15.29
C GLY A 684 -10.58 11.91 16.02
N LEU A 685 -10.32 11.29 17.16
CA LEU A 685 -9.11 11.48 17.94
C LEU A 685 -8.52 10.12 18.27
N ALA A 686 -7.22 9.99 18.14
CA ALA A 686 -6.50 8.78 18.48
C ALA A 686 -5.26 9.09 19.33
N PHE A 687 -5.08 8.29 20.34
CA PHE A 687 -3.83 8.16 21.07
C PHE A 687 -3.27 6.77 20.84
N THR A 688 -2.01 6.67 20.34
CA THR A 688 -1.36 5.39 20.03
C THR A 688 0.06 5.36 20.60
N ASP A 689 0.35 4.41 21.49
CA ASP A 689 1.69 4.12 21.98
C ASP A 689 2.12 2.75 21.48
N ALA A 690 2.80 2.74 20.32
CA ALA A 690 3.33 1.54 19.68
C ALA A 690 4.85 1.48 19.87
N LYS A 691 5.35 0.46 20.60
CA LYS A 691 6.76 0.34 20.97
C LYS A 691 7.27 -1.09 20.91
N PHE A 692 8.55 -1.26 20.60
CA PHE A 692 9.25 -2.52 20.80
C PHE A 692 9.29 -2.84 22.29
N SER A 693 8.67 -3.96 22.71
CA SER A 693 8.49 -4.31 24.11
C SER A 693 9.54 -5.29 24.63
N LYS A 694 10.26 -5.94 23.73
CA LYS A 694 11.37 -6.87 24.03
C LYS A 694 12.67 -6.36 23.44
N ASP A 695 13.77 -6.94 23.88
CA ASP A 695 15.07 -6.66 23.32
C ASP A 695 15.08 -7.04 21.83
N LEU A 696 15.48 -6.09 21.04
CA LEU A 696 15.73 -6.20 19.61
C LEU A 696 17.07 -5.56 19.34
N LEU A 697 18.11 -6.38 19.31
CA LEU A 697 19.44 -5.93 18.97
C LEU A 697 19.55 -5.81 17.46
N ILE A 698 19.86 -4.63 17.00
CA ILE A 698 20.17 -4.38 15.60
C ILE A 698 21.61 -3.89 15.50
N THR A 699 22.28 -4.38 14.51
CA THR A 699 23.68 -4.03 14.24
C THR A 699 23.70 -3.01 13.13
N ARG A 700 24.42 -1.93 13.34
CA ARG A 700 24.61 -0.93 12.30
C ARG A 700 25.71 -1.34 11.34
N ASN A 701 25.39 -1.37 10.05
CA ASN A 701 26.38 -1.50 9.01
C ASN A 701 27.28 -0.24 8.95
N PRO A 702 28.55 -0.37 8.56
CA PRO A 702 29.42 0.77 8.27
C PRO A 702 28.80 1.82 7.34
N ASP A 703 27.90 1.39 6.46
CA ASP A 703 27.22 2.25 5.48
C ASP A 703 25.94 2.93 6.03
N GLY A 704 25.70 2.84 7.32
CA GLY A 704 24.61 3.54 7.97
C GLY A 704 23.32 2.72 8.18
N GLU A 705 23.28 1.49 7.76
CA GLU A 705 22.11 0.63 7.86
C GLU A 705 22.18 -0.38 9.01
N TYR A 706 21.00 -0.87 9.45
CA TYR A 706 20.85 -1.69 10.63
C TYR A 706 20.41 -3.11 10.28
N PHE A 707 21.06 -4.09 10.93
CA PHE A 707 20.67 -5.49 10.85
C PHE A 707 20.36 -6.05 12.23
N PRO A 708 19.42 -6.98 12.34
CA PRO A 708 19.36 -7.84 13.52
C PRO A 708 20.70 -8.54 13.66
N ASP A 709 21.07 -8.81 14.91
CA ASP A 709 22.27 -9.59 15.25
C ASP A 709 22.10 -10.98 14.60
N ASP A 710 22.61 -11.11 13.37
CA ASP A 710 22.57 -12.36 12.63
C ASP A 710 23.77 -13.20 13.08
N PRO A 711 23.54 -14.30 13.78
CA PRO A 711 24.63 -15.17 14.22
C PRO A 711 25.43 -15.76 13.06
N ARG A 712 24.95 -15.62 11.82
CA ARG A 712 25.65 -16.00 10.59
C ARG A 712 26.62 -14.92 10.09
N LEU A 713 26.45 -13.68 10.60
CA LEU A 713 27.43 -12.62 10.38
C LEU A 713 28.41 -12.71 11.58
N PRO A 714 29.54 -13.39 11.42
CA PRO A 714 30.57 -13.38 12.47
C PRO A 714 30.91 -11.93 12.72
N GLY A 715 31.19 -11.56 13.96
CA GLY A 715 31.54 -10.18 14.37
C GLY A 715 32.78 -9.57 13.67
N ASN A 716 33.19 -10.18 12.57
CA ASN A 716 34.07 -9.68 11.54
C ASN A 716 33.27 -9.40 10.28
N ILE A 717 33.04 -8.13 10.00
CA ILE A 717 32.44 -7.60 8.77
C ILE A 717 33.24 -8.00 7.52
N CYS A 718 34.32 -8.65 7.70
CA CYS A 718 35.17 -9.22 6.66
C CYS A 718 34.63 -10.55 6.15
N ALA A 719 33.36 -10.58 5.69
CA ALA A 719 32.91 -11.73 4.92
C ALA A 719 33.74 -11.78 3.64
N PRO A 720 34.35 -12.93 3.30
CA PRO A 720 35.18 -13.07 2.08
C PRO A 720 34.40 -12.81 0.77
N GLN A 721 33.14 -12.46 0.87
CA GLN A 721 32.16 -12.43 -0.21
C GLN A 721 31.77 -11.01 -0.65
N ALA A 722 32.33 -9.98 -0.06
CA ALA A 722 32.15 -8.61 -0.54
C ALA A 722 33.47 -8.04 -1.04
N PRO A 723 33.89 -8.33 -2.28
CA PRO A 723 35.15 -7.83 -2.85
C PRO A 723 35.17 -6.32 -3.04
N LEU A 724 34.04 -5.67 -2.81
CA LEU A 724 33.80 -4.25 -3.10
C LEU A 724 34.01 -3.33 -1.92
N ILE A 725 34.06 -3.86 -0.69
CA ILE A 725 34.24 -3.08 0.53
C ILE A 725 35.54 -3.55 1.19
N PRO A 726 36.57 -2.71 1.27
CA PRO A 726 37.79 -3.08 1.98
C PRO A 726 37.46 -3.47 3.41
N CYS A 727 37.78 -4.70 3.74
CA CYS A 727 37.72 -5.19 5.10
C CYS A 727 38.60 -4.32 5.98
N ARG A 728 38.05 -3.75 7.05
CA ARG A 728 38.80 -3.06 8.10
C ARG A 728 38.87 -3.95 9.33
N PRO A 729 39.95 -4.67 9.57
CA PRO A 729 40.14 -5.43 10.80
C PRO A 729 40.00 -4.50 12.01
N GLY A 730 39.20 -4.93 12.99
CA GLY A 730 39.00 -4.18 14.23
C GLY A 730 37.89 -3.13 14.22
N LEU A 731 37.08 -3.02 13.16
CA LEU A 731 35.89 -2.17 13.21
C LEU A 731 34.85 -2.84 14.10
N VAL A 732 34.53 -2.21 15.22
CA VAL A 732 33.42 -2.63 16.09
C VAL A 732 32.15 -2.03 15.50
N ILE A 733 31.23 -2.89 15.04
CA ILE A 733 29.90 -2.43 14.64
C ILE A 733 29.10 -2.17 15.90
N PRO A 734 28.62 -0.93 16.12
CA PRO A 734 27.80 -0.66 17.27
C PRO A 734 26.46 -1.39 17.18
N THR A 735 26.10 -2.07 18.24
CA THR A 735 24.78 -2.72 18.38
C THR A 735 23.89 -1.81 19.20
N GLU A 736 22.65 -1.62 18.76
CA GLU A 736 21.63 -0.87 19.47
C GLU A 736 20.46 -1.76 19.85
N ASN A 737 19.92 -1.56 21.05
CA ASN A 737 18.71 -2.22 21.50
C ASN A 737 17.50 -1.31 21.26
N LEU A 738 16.58 -1.73 20.41
CA LEU A 738 15.36 -0.97 20.11
C LEU A 738 14.27 -1.08 21.18
N ARG A 739 14.47 -1.85 22.27
CA ARG A 739 13.48 -1.95 23.35
C ARG A 739 13.08 -0.57 23.88
N GLY A 740 11.78 -0.33 23.97
CA GLY A 740 11.20 0.96 24.39
C GLY A 740 11.13 2.03 23.30
N ARG A 741 11.71 1.77 22.11
CA ARG A 741 11.62 2.69 20.97
C ARG A 741 10.25 2.59 20.31
N SER A 742 9.75 3.73 19.82
CA SER A 742 8.49 3.77 19.07
C SER A 742 8.64 3.10 17.70
N ALA A 743 7.59 2.42 17.28
CA ALA A 743 7.47 1.98 15.90
C ALA A 743 7.47 3.18 14.92
N SER A 744 7.89 2.94 13.70
CA SER A 744 7.76 3.94 12.63
C SER A 744 6.30 4.20 12.28
N ARG A 745 6.02 5.38 11.76
CA ARG A 745 4.69 5.77 11.28
C ARG A 745 3.58 5.64 12.34
N ALA A 746 3.95 5.86 13.61
CA ALA A 746 3.08 5.76 14.76
C ALA A 746 3.04 7.10 15.53
N PRO A 747 2.33 8.11 15.03
CA PRO A 747 2.13 9.34 15.79
C PRO A 747 1.39 9.02 17.09
N LYS A 748 1.84 9.62 18.20
CA LYS A 748 1.20 9.40 19.50
C LYS A 748 -0.19 9.98 19.56
N PHE A 749 -0.40 11.13 18.93
CA PHE A 749 -1.68 11.81 18.82
C PHE A 749 -1.95 12.12 17.37
N ALA A 750 -3.11 11.77 16.92
CA ALA A 750 -3.63 12.15 15.60
C ALA A 750 -5.13 12.42 15.73
N GLY A 751 -5.64 13.32 14.92
CA GLY A 751 -7.06 13.63 14.96
C GLY A 751 -7.49 14.43 13.75
N ASN A 752 -8.79 14.45 13.54
CA ASN A 752 -9.42 15.33 12.58
C ASN A 752 -10.75 15.85 13.09
N ILE A 753 -11.12 17.01 12.60
CA ILE A 753 -12.46 17.57 12.75
C ILE A 753 -12.91 18.12 11.41
N ALA A 754 -14.13 17.78 11.03
CA ALA A 754 -14.73 18.20 9.80
C ALA A 754 -16.13 18.73 10.03
N PHE A 755 -16.55 19.63 9.17
CA PHE A 755 -17.94 20.05 9.05
C PHE A 755 -18.37 20.03 7.58
N ASP A 756 -19.64 19.80 7.38
CA ASP A 756 -20.35 20.02 6.13
C ASP A 756 -21.63 20.78 6.41
N TRP A 757 -21.92 21.79 5.58
CA TRP A 757 -23.10 22.59 5.67
C TRP A 757 -23.72 22.76 4.31
N THR A 758 -25.00 22.39 4.20
CA THR A 758 -25.78 22.60 2.99
C THR A 758 -26.99 23.45 3.36
N ALA A 759 -27.16 24.57 2.70
CA ALA A 759 -28.27 25.49 2.91
C ALA A 759 -29.03 25.70 1.61
N SER A 760 -30.35 25.52 1.61
CA SER A 760 -31.21 25.83 0.48
C SER A 760 -31.34 27.35 0.35
N ILE A 761 -30.95 27.90 -0.81
CA ILE A 761 -31.12 29.32 -1.13
C ILE A 761 -32.52 29.56 -1.73
N SER A 762 -32.98 28.58 -2.53
CA SER A 762 -34.32 28.54 -3.13
C SER A 762 -34.72 27.09 -3.37
N ASP A 763 -35.93 26.88 -3.88
CA ASP A 763 -36.42 25.54 -4.25
C ASP A 763 -35.58 24.83 -5.34
N SER A 764 -34.74 25.55 -6.05
CA SER A 764 -33.90 25.02 -7.14
C SER A 764 -32.39 25.22 -6.93
N LEU A 765 -31.98 25.85 -5.84
CA LEU A 765 -30.58 26.17 -5.59
C LEU A 765 -30.22 25.99 -4.12
N ALA A 766 -29.20 25.20 -3.88
CA ALA A 766 -28.54 25.02 -2.59
C ALA A 766 -27.09 25.50 -2.63
N PHE A 767 -26.61 25.99 -1.50
CA PHE A 767 -25.21 26.33 -1.23
C PHE A 767 -24.61 25.29 -0.31
N GLY A 768 -23.39 24.85 -0.60
CA GLY A 768 -22.63 23.94 0.24
C GLY A 768 -21.30 24.54 0.66
N LEU A 769 -20.93 24.31 1.91
CA LEU A 769 -19.64 24.66 2.49
C LEU A 769 -19.13 23.48 3.30
N SER A 770 -17.91 23.03 3.06
CA SER A 770 -17.28 22.00 3.90
C SER A 770 -15.86 22.34 4.26
N GLY A 771 -15.40 21.82 5.39
CA GLY A 771 -14.03 21.97 5.84
C GLY A 771 -13.58 20.79 6.68
N ASN A 772 -12.30 20.48 6.63
CA ASN A 772 -11.63 19.47 7.44
C ASN A 772 -10.27 20.01 7.90
N MET A 773 -9.97 19.80 9.16
CA MET A 773 -8.66 20.00 9.75
C MET A 773 -8.16 18.63 10.22
N ALA A 774 -6.99 18.23 9.79
CA ALA A 774 -6.33 17.02 10.27
C ALA A 774 -5.00 17.36 10.93
N TYR A 775 -4.75 16.75 12.08
CA TYR A 775 -3.54 16.92 12.89
C TYR A 775 -2.84 15.59 13.09
N SER A 776 -1.52 15.59 12.98
CA SER A 776 -0.63 14.51 13.40
C SER A 776 0.48 15.02 14.27
N SER A 777 0.72 14.37 15.42
CA SER A 777 1.93 14.62 16.19
C SER A 777 3.16 14.05 15.48
N SER A 778 4.35 14.43 15.91
CA SER A 778 5.60 13.91 15.35
C SER A 778 5.70 12.39 15.43
N TYR A 779 6.29 11.78 14.39
CA TYR A 779 6.55 10.34 14.32
C TYR A 779 7.87 10.04 13.62
N TRP A 780 8.36 8.82 13.81
CA TRP A 780 9.53 8.32 13.11
C TRP A 780 9.15 7.77 11.74
N THR A 781 9.88 8.13 10.70
CA THR A 781 9.61 7.68 9.34
C THR A 781 10.11 6.26 9.07
N ALA A 782 11.10 5.80 9.84
CA ALA A 782 11.66 4.44 9.78
C ALA A 782 11.85 3.83 11.17
N ASN A 783 11.93 2.50 11.27
CA ASN A 783 12.10 1.79 12.55
C ASN A 783 13.50 1.93 13.17
N ASN A 784 14.48 2.34 12.40
CA ASN A 784 15.88 2.50 12.78
C ASN A 784 16.24 3.95 13.21
N SER A 785 15.29 4.70 13.65
CA SER A 785 15.29 6.16 13.67
C SER A 785 15.96 6.86 14.84
N ASN A 786 16.53 6.15 15.81
CA ASN A 786 16.98 6.79 17.04
C ASN A 786 18.47 6.63 17.34
N PHE A 787 19.25 6.33 16.34
CA PHE A 787 20.66 6.08 16.58
C PHE A 787 21.45 7.36 16.74
N THR A 788 22.22 7.41 17.81
CA THR A 788 23.15 8.51 18.08
C THR A 788 24.57 8.05 17.77
N ILE A 789 25.22 8.63 16.76
CA ILE A 789 26.64 8.45 16.55
C ILE A 789 27.38 9.64 17.14
N GLN A 790 28.36 9.37 18.00
CA GLN A 790 29.17 10.39 18.61
C GLN A 790 28.36 11.53 19.26
N ASN A 791 27.29 11.16 20.01
CA ASN A 791 26.35 12.08 20.66
C ASN A 791 25.51 12.97 19.71
N ARG A 792 25.37 12.61 18.46
CA ARG A 792 24.48 13.29 17.51
C ARG A 792 23.45 12.31 16.97
N PRO A 793 22.17 12.70 16.84
CA PRO A 793 21.20 11.88 16.18
C PRO A 793 21.66 11.63 14.73
N PHE A 794 21.58 10.38 14.30
CA PHE A 794 21.86 10.02 12.93
C PHE A 794 20.64 10.33 12.09
N GLY A 795 20.74 11.34 11.25
CA GLY A 795 19.66 11.79 10.40
C GLY A 795 18.37 12.10 11.19
N ASP A 796 17.64 13.09 10.84
CA ASP A 796 16.36 13.38 11.51
C ASP A 796 15.25 12.58 10.87
N PHE A 797 15.21 11.24 11.10
CA PHE A 797 14.13 10.36 10.65
C PHE A 797 12.77 10.69 11.26
N LYS A 798 12.68 11.79 11.97
CA LYS A 798 11.48 12.19 12.67
C LYS A 798 10.75 13.28 11.91
N GLN A 799 9.57 12.94 11.39
CA GLN A 799 8.63 13.93 10.91
C GLN A 799 8.09 14.74 12.10
N ASN A 800 8.14 16.05 12.02
CA ASN A 800 7.52 16.95 12.99
C ASN A 800 5.99 16.85 12.94
N GLY A 801 5.32 17.29 14.00
CA GLY A 801 3.86 17.38 13.98
C GLY A 801 3.42 18.42 12.95
N TYR A 802 2.28 18.15 12.32
CA TYR A 802 1.72 18.98 11.26
C TYR A 802 0.20 19.07 11.33
N VAL A 803 -0.34 20.07 10.63
CA VAL A 803 -1.77 20.29 10.44
C VAL A 803 -2.04 20.52 8.96
N THR A 804 -3.05 19.86 8.43
CA THR A 804 -3.56 20.10 7.07
C THR A 804 -4.99 20.60 7.11
N PHE A 805 -5.36 21.40 6.12
CA PHE A 805 -6.72 21.90 5.96
C PHE A 805 -7.23 21.56 4.56
N ASP A 806 -8.44 20.96 4.53
CA ASP A 806 -9.18 20.72 3.30
C ASP A 806 -10.49 21.51 3.35
N GLY A 807 -11.07 21.86 2.20
CA GLY A 807 -12.35 22.52 2.18
C GLY A 807 -12.98 22.58 0.80
N SER A 808 -14.30 22.78 0.75
CA SER A 808 -14.99 22.98 -0.51
C SER A 808 -16.12 24.01 -0.37
N ILE A 809 -16.38 24.69 -1.48
CA ILE A 809 -17.53 25.59 -1.67
C ILE A 809 -18.29 25.06 -2.88
N SER A 810 -19.59 24.90 -2.77
CA SER A 810 -20.39 24.39 -3.87
C SER A 810 -21.75 25.10 -4.01
N ILE A 811 -22.26 25.04 -5.22
CA ILE A 811 -23.65 25.36 -5.55
C ILE A 811 -24.24 24.16 -6.29
N GLY A 812 -25.55 23.92 -6.12
CA GLY A 812 -26.18 22.78 -6.77
C GLY A 812 -27.68 22.76 -6.58
N ASP A 813 -28.27 21.71 -7.08
CA ASP A 813 -29.70 21.40 -6.91
C ASP A 813 -29.93 20.86 -5.49
N PRO A 814 -30.99 21.32 -4.76
CA PRO A 814 -31.31 20.77 -3.44
C PRO A 814 -31.53 19.26 -3.43
N ASP A 815 -32.12 18.70 -4.51
CA ASP A 815 -32.31 17.25 -4.69
C ASP A 815 -31.06 16.54 -5.22
N LYS A 816 -29.89 17.23 -5.21
CA LYS A 816 -28.59 16.72 -5.67
C LYS A 816 -28.54 16.29 -7.14
N LYS A 817 -29.44 16.80 -8.02
CA LYS A 817 -29.44 16.49 -9.44
C LYS A 817 -28.21 17.02 -10.17
N TRP A 818 -27.64 18.15 -9.73
CA TRP A 818 -26.37 18.66 -10.18
C TRP A 818 -25.64 19.43 -9.07
N LYS A 819 -24.32 19.47 -9.15
CA LYS A 819 -23.46 20.23 -8.22
C LYS A 819 -22.25 20.77 -8.98
N LEU A 820 -21.86 22.00 -8.71
CA LEU A 820 -20.60 22.60 -9.09
C LEU A 820 -19.85 22.99 -7.82
N ALA A 821 -18.63 22.49 -7.65
CA ALA A 821 -17.82 22.70 -6.46
C ALA A 821 -16.41 23.19 -6.80
N LEU A 822 -15.85 24.06 -5.97
CA LEU A 822 -14.44 24.35 -5.88
C LEU A 822 -13.93 23.64 -4.63
N VAL A 823 -12.96 22.73 -4.80
CA VAL A 823 -12.44 21.87 -3.75
C VAL A 823 -10.95 22.12 -3.59
N GLY A 824 -10.49 22.23 -2.36
CA GLY A 824 -9.08 22.35 -2.01
C GLY A 824 -8.68 21.27 -1.00
N VAL A 825 -7.61 20.57 -1.29
CA VAL A 825 -6.99 19.58 -0.42
C VAL A 825 -5.62 20.11 -0.01
N ASN A 826 -5.28 19.96 1.26
CA ASN A 826 -4.04 20.47 1.83
C ASN A 826 -3.81 21.97 1.48
N LEU A 827 -4.80 22.80 1.74
CA LEU A 827 -4.82 24.23 1.35
C LEU A 827 -3.61 25.01 1.85
N THR A 828 -3.01 24.59 2.95
CA THR A 828 -1.79 25.20 3.53
C THR A 828 -0.50 24.75 2.85
N ASN A 829 -0.56 23.84 1.89
CA ASN A 829 0.59 23.24 1.20
C ASN A 829 1.62 22.64 2.19
N GLU A 830 1.14 21.92 3.20
CA GLU A 830 2.01 21.27 4.16
C GLU A 830 2.67 20.03 3.53
N ILE A 831 3.99 20.02 3.49
CA ILE A 831 4.78 18.90 2.96
C ILE A 831 5.34 18.10 4.15
N TYR A 832 4.98 16.83 4.23
CA TYR A 832 5.40 15.96 5.31
C TYR A 832 5.80 14.58 4.79
N ALA A 833 6.79 13.98 5.46
CA ALA A 833 7.31 12.68 5.09
C ALA A 833 6.38 11.55 5.55
N LEU A 834 5.89 10.76 4.61
CA LEU A 834 5.08 9.57 4.87
C LEU A 834 5.95 8.42 5.41
N THR A 835 7.13 8.27 4.83
CA THR A 835 8.10 7.23 5.18
C THR A 835 9.49 7.64 4.72
N GLY A 836 10.50 6.96 5.24
CA GLY A 836 11.87 7.19 4.83
C GLY A 836 12.81 6.07 5.24
N GLY A 837 14.02 6.14 4.74
CA GLY A 837 15.10 5.22 5.05
C GLY A 837 16.45 5.84 4.78
N ALA A 838 17.52 5.19 5.25
CA ALA A 838 18.87 5.62 4.92
C ALA A 838 19.08 5.54 3.40
N ARG A 839 19.73 6.53 2.84
CA ARG A 839 20.13 6.48 1.44
C ARG A 839 21.24 5.43 1.27
N PRO A 840 21.14 4.51 0.30
CA PRO A 840 22.15 3.48 0.10
C PRO A 840 23.47 4.05 -0.42
N PHE A 841 24.55 3.32 -0.19
CA PHE A 841 25.90 3.62 -0.70
C PHE A 841 26.53 4.93 -0.20
N LEU A 842 26.22 5.36 1.01
CA LEU A 842 26.88 6.50 1.63
C LEU A 842 28.18 6.09 2.33
N ALA A 843 29.08 7.06 2.52
CA ALA A 843 30.32 6.84 3.26
C ALA A 843 30.02 6.46 4.72
N PRO A 844 30.78 5.50 5.30
CA PRO A 844 30.59 5.06 6.68
C PRO A 844 30.94 6.14 7.70
N ALA A 845 30.63 5.89 8.98
CA ALA A 845 30.81 6.83 10.08
C ALA A 845 32.22 7.47 10.20
N GLY A 846 33.24 6.80 9.69
CA GLY A 846 34.61 7.34 9.65
C GLY A 846 34.98 8.01 8.34
N GLY A 847 34.08 8.08 7.36
CA GLY A 847 34.42 8.49 5.99
C GLY A 847 35.38 7.49 5.29
N TYR A 848 35.82 7.84 4.10
CA TYR A 848 36.86 7.12 3.39
C TYR A 848 38.11 8.00 3.18
N GLY A 849 39.28 7.42 3.34
CA GLY A 849 40.55 8.12 3.22
C GLY A 849 41.02 8.74 4.56
N THR A 850 42.01 9.59 4.47
CA THR A 850 42.60 10.29 5.65
C THR A 850 41.94 11.67 5.77
N PRO A 851 41.36 12.02 6.92
CA PRO A 851 40.80 13.37 7.15
C PRO A 851 41.84 14.45 6.80
N GLY A 852 41.41 15.45 6.01
CA GLY A 852 42.30 16.51 5.52
C GLY A 852 42.98 16.21 4.19
N SER A 853 42.88 14.99 3.64
CA SER A 853 43.32 14.68 2.29
C SER A 853 42.31 15.22 1.25
N PRO A 854 42.77 15.66 0.08
CA PRO A 854 41.87 16.05 -1.02
C PRO A 854 40.96 14.92 -1.51
N THR A 855 41.31 13.67 -1.18
CA THR A 855 40.55 12.47 -1.54
C THR A 855 39.70 11.93 -0.39
N PHE A 856 39.61 12.67 0.71
CA PHE A 856 38.76 12.28 1.83
C PHE A 856 37.28 12.48 1.50
N VAL A 857 36.54 11.39 1.55
CA VAL A 857 35.08 11.43 1.46
C VAL A 857 34.51 11.45 2.87
N PRO A 858 33.83 12.52 3.28
CA PRO A 858 33.23 12.59 4.60
C PRO A 858 32.12 11.56 4.75
N ARG A 859 31.77 11.28 5.98
CA ARG A 859 30.61 10.45 6.34
C ARG A 859 29.35 10.99 5.67
N GLY A 860 28.52 10.06 5.12
CA GLY A 860 27.20 10.35 4.61
C GLY A 860 26.12 10.02 5.63
N ASP A 861 25.08 10.84 5.67
CA ASP A 861 23.92 10.68 6.55
C ASP A 861 22.58 11.14 5.92
N ASP A 862 22.53 11.18 4.61
CA ASP A 862 21.32 11.49 3.87
C ASP A 862 20.23 10.43 4.02
N LEU A 863 18.97 10.87 3.90
CA LEU A 863 17.79 10.02 3.89
C LEU A 863 17.06 10.13 2.57
N ASN A 864 16.51 9.01 2.12
CA ASN A 864 15.46 9.01 1.11
C ASN A 864 14.12 9.12 1.82
N LEU A 865 13.34 10.14 1.54
CA LEU A 865 12.01 10.37 2.11
C LEU A 865 10.95 10.36 1.02
N ASN A 866 9.81 9.73 1.33
CA ASN A 866 8.60 9.83 0.52
C ASN A 866 7.68 10.85 1.19
N TYR A 867 7.32 11.89 0.44
CA TYR A 867 6.45 12.95 0.89
C TYR A 867 5.00 12.74 0.41
N ASN A 868 4.07 13.42 1.08
CA ASN A 868 2.70 13.56 0.61
C ASN A 868 2.68 14.42 -0.67
N ARG A 869 1.53 14.40 -1.35
CA ARG A 869 1.23 15.41 -2.37
C ARG A 869 1.01 16.75 -1.68
N GLY A 870 1.50 17.80 -2.27
CA GLY A 870 1.26 19.18 -1.85
C GLY A 870 -0.22 19.59 -1.97
N ARG A 871 -0.47 20.88 -2.02
CA ARG A 871 -1.81 21.44 -2.22
C ARG A 871 -2.40 21.02 -3.56
N GLN A 872 -3.70 20.71 -3.54
CA GLN A 872 -4.49 20.46 -4.73
C GLN A 872 -5.71 21.38 -4.72
N VAL A 873 -6.01 21.98 -5.87
CA VAL A 873 -7.20 22.82 -6.03
C VAL A 873 -7.88 22.43 -7.34
N PHE A 874 -9.15 22.02 -7.26
CA PHE A 874 -9.88 21.60 -8.45
C PHE A 874 -11.33 22.11 -8.46
N VAL A 875 -11.84 22.33 -9.66
CA VAL A 875 -13.26 22.53 -9.91
C VAL A 875 -13.89 21.20 -10.31
N GLU A 876 -15.02 20.87 -9.73
CA GLU A 876 -15.76 19.65 -9.99
C GLU A 876 -17.21 19.95 -10.35
N ALA A 877 -17.70 19.34 -11.42
CA ALA A 877 -19.10 19.33 -11.79
C ALA A 877 -19.62 17.90 -11.74
N SER A 878 -20.74 17.69 -11.09
CA SER A 878 -21.40 16.38 -11.03
C SER A 878 -22.90 16.50 -11.31
N PHE A 879 -23.47 15.41 -11.82
CA PHE A 879 -24.90 15.31 -12.09
C PHE A 879 -25.40 13.91 -11.82
N LYS A 880 -26.71 13.80 -11.53
CA LYS A 880 -27.43 12.56 -11.29
C LYS A 880 -28.90 12.70 -11.71
N PHE A 881 -29.36 11.86 -12.60
CA PHE A 881 -30.71 11.86 -13.15
C PHE A 881 -31.34 10.46 -13.10
#